data_2908839467a159d28ba861254fbadd52
#
_entry.id   2908839467a159d28ba861254fbadd52
#
_cell.length_a   1.000
_cell.length_b   1.000
_cell.length_c   1.000
_cell.angle_alpha   90.00
_cell.angle_beta   90.00
_cell.angle_gamma   90.00
#
_symmetry.space_group_name_H-M   'P 1'
#
loop_
_entity.id
_entity.type
_entity.pdbx_description
1 polymer ?
#
loop_
_entity_poly.entity_id
_entity_poly.type
_entity_poly.pdbx_seq_one_letter_code
_entity_poly.pdbx_strand_id
1 'polypeptide(L)'
;MKFKDLYEKGLDRKVNPAVSASDLTDETVLTEIVEYVFTEEIVINLYNILTNIKVNQGSHIGIWINGYYGSGKSHFLKYASYCLSQNKERCEMAFIRLIEATEDLMRHANGISKLEQEGVSVSELKSLQKWYVSQADVEMVMFNIGDVHDVNADQTTAFTTIFWNQFNAQRGYNSFNLALAQYLEKALDDNGKFQEFKEYVKSKGYDWERNISRFAAGRLDLALQMAKEVNPTLSTDVIRTRILNNEVNVSVEAFAAEMKEFIENKQNRNFRILFFVDEVSQFIGEHRDLLLQLQSLVKRLDEVCESRCWIACTAQQTLEEVVTNVGGNASNPEDEVGKILGRFEVRASLQGTSPEYITQKRILEKKGDVEITLGNMFDKDKAKLDAQFILPSQYKAYTSKEDFVACYPFVPYQFQLIMKVLDSFVNMNYVDKQVKGNERSLINITFSIAKETADMEVGEFISFDRFFGAMFQGSMQHLGQRAIANARQALEHIADPEKQEFYRRVVYVLFMICNLSDVDKPSFLATIDNIVTLLMTKVDASKAAIKHEVSTVLAFLIDKAVIRKTKTETGSEIYEFYTEEESKVAQLIKNQQVDSNTYSDELKSIFFSHFGNPSNKKTFATRSFNVGINIDGRNYLSNNADICIDFVTTAGTDSAEQFAFSVNNTSQGTHLIYFLYPQLKDNAELRANFLYYCRVQRFAQEPAISEERQRTKLIFQQRAKELYEKEIKPQFQHILDTCPVISCGAVLSASQIGT
;
A
#
# COMPACT_ATOMS: atom_id res chain seq x y z
N MET A 1 10.16 -31.47 -7.73
CA MET A 1 10.72 -30.48 -6.81
C MET A 1 9.59 -29.55 -6.40
N LYS A 2 9.45 -29.31 -5.11
CA LYS A 2 8.39 -28.43 -4.57
C LYS A 2 8.92 -27.02 -4.29
N PHE A 3 8.03 -26.05 -4.13
CA PHE A 3 8.46 -24.66 -3.87
C PHE A 3 9.29 -24.52 -2.59
N LYS A 4 8.97 -25.25 -1.52
CA LYS A 4 9.77 -25.26 -0.29
C LYS A 4 11.22 -25.68 -0.50
N ASP A 5 11.51 -26.46 -1.53
CA ASP A 5 12.86 -26.95 -1.83
C ASP A 5 13.72 -25.89 -2.53
N LEU A 6 13.09 -24.82 -3.06
CA LEU A 6 13.75 -23.75 -3.80
C LEU A 6 14.60 -22.83 -2.92
N TYR A 7 14.10 -22.54 -1.72
CA TYR A 7 14.60 -21.44 -0.91
C TYR A 7 15.83 -21.84 -0.09
N GLU A 8 16.82 -20.95 -0.05
CA GLU A 8 18.00 -21.08 0.80
C GLU A 8 17.60 -21.11 2.27
N LYS A 9 16.70 -20.21 2.66
CA LYS A 9 16.18 -20.10 4.02
C LYS A 9 14.84 -20.82 4.15
N GLY A 10 14.74 -21.77 5.08
CA GLY A 10 13.52 -22.56 5.30
C GLY A 10 12.28 -21.70 5.61
N LEU A 11 11.09 -22.16 5.18
CA LEU A 11 9.83 -21.45 5.40
C LEU A 11 9.23 -21.67 6.81
N ASP A 12 9.81 -22.55 7.62
CA ASP A 12 9.34 -22.82 8.98
C ASP A 12 9.87 -21.81 10.01
N ARG A 13 10.82 -20.94 9.60
CA ARG A 13 11.37 -19.90 10.45
C ARG A 13 10.35 -18.79 10.76
N LYS A 14 10.58 -18.07 11.84
CA LYS A 14 9.87 -16.82 12.11
C LYS A 14 10.57 -15.68 11.35
N VAL A 15 9.83 -14.99 10.51
CA VAL A 15 10.29 -13.75 9.89
C VAL A 15 9.69 -12.60 10.68
N ASN A 16 10.54 -11.78 11.30
CA ASN A 16 10.09 -10.57 11.97
C ASN A 16 10.19 -9.38 11.01
N PRO A 17 9.07 -8.86 10.51
CA PRO A 17 9.08 -7.75 9.57
C PRO A 17 9.25 -6.39 10.26
N ALA A 18 9.08 -6.35 11.58
CA ALA A 18 9.25 -5.15 12.39
C ALA A 18 10.33 -5.40 13.45
N VAL A 19 11.30 -4.51 13.50
CA VAL A 19 12.40 -4.55 14.46
C VAL A 19 12.11 -3.56 15.56
N SER A 20 12.11 -4.02 16.83
CA SER A 20 12.02 -3.13 17.99
C SER A 20 13.43 -2.72 18.41
N ALA A 21 13.66 -1.44 18.61
CA ALA A 21 14.94 -0.91 19.11
C ALA A 21 15.31 -1.48 20.48
N SER A 22 14.32 -1.87 21.28
CA SER A 22 14.49 -2.35 22.67
C SER A 22 14.72 -3.87 22.79
N ASP A 23 14.45 -4.67 21.74
CA ASP A 23 14.67 -6.12 21.80
C ASP A 23 16.11 -6.48 21.41
N LEU A 24 16.91 -6.83 22.41
CA LEU A 24 18.33 -7.17 22.30
C LEU A 24 18.64 -8.59 22.77
N THR A 25 17.65 -9.50 22.72
CA THR A 25 17.91 -10.93 23.04
C THR A 25 18.90 -11.54 22.04
N ASP A 26 19.77 -12.40 22.49
CA ASP A 26 20.84 -12.96 21.65
C ASP A 26 20.29 -13.69 20.41
N GLU A 27 19.19 -14.42 20.54
CA GLU A 27 18.53 -15.11 19.44
C GLU A 27 18.00 -14.13 18.36
N THR A 28 17.38 -13.05 18.80
CA THR A 28 16.87 -11.98 17.90
C THR A 28 18.04 -11.30 17.20
N VAL A 29 19.08 -10.94 17.93
CA VAL A 29 20.27 -10.26 17.37
C VAL A 29 20.96 -11.11 16.30
N LEU A 30 21.19 -12.41 16.56
CA LEU A 30 21.81 -13.30 15.60
C LEU A 30 20.98 -13.42 14.32
N THR A 31 19.67 -13.59 14.48
CA THR A 31 18.74 -13.64 13.34
C THR A 31 18.79 -12.36 12.53
N GLU A 32 18.76 -11.20 13.18
CA GLU A 32 18.77 -9.90 12.51
C GLU A 32 20.11 -9.65 11.78
N ILE A 33 21.26 -10.03 12.34
CA ILE A 33 22.56 -9.90 11.65
C ILE A 33 22.59 -10.76 10.38
N VAL A 34 22.12 -12.01 10.46
CA VAL A 34 22.15 -12.94 9.32
C VAL A 34 21.13 -12.57 8.24
N GLU A 35 19.93 -12.12 8.63
CA GLU A 35 18.87 -11.78 7.68
C GLU A 35 18.95 -10.36 7.12
N TYR A 36 19.87 -9.52 7.61
CA TYR A 36 20.00 -8.17 7.13
C TYR A 36 20.39 -8.13 5.64
N VAL A 37 19.63 -7.36 4.86
CA VAL A 37 19.89 -7.21 3.42
C VAL A 37 20.66 -5.93 3.18
N PHE A 38 21.82 -6.04 2.55
CA PHE A 38 22.65 -4.92 2.17
C PHE A 38 22.38 -4.49 0.73
N THR A 39 22.37 -3.19 0.54
CA THR A 39 22.48 -2.54 -0.76
C THR A 39 23.73 -1.66 -0.76
N GLU A 40 24.20 -1.24 -1.94
CA GLU A 40 25.37 -0.32 -2.02
C GLU A 40 25.15 0.93 -1.16
N GLU A 41 23.94 1.51 -1.19
CA GLU A 41 23.57 2.69 -0.40
C GLU A 41 23.67 2.43 1.12
N ILE A 42 23.15 1.28 1.58
CA ILE A 42 23.25 0.89 2.99
C ILE A 42 24.69 0.72 3.43
N VAL A 43 25.50 0.06 2.61
CA VAL A 43 26.95 -0.12 2.90
C VAL A 43 27.68 1.21 2.98
N ILE A 44 27.45 2.12 2.02
CA ILE A 44 28.04 3.46 1.99
C ILE A 44 27.63 4.24 3.25
N ASN A 45 26.36 4.24 3.60
CA ASN A 45 25.85 4.94 4.78
C ASN A 45 26.46 4.39 6.09
N LEU A 46 26.51 3.05 6.24
CA LEU A 46 27.17 2.44 7.40
C LEU A 46 28.66 2.77 7.46
N TYR A 47 29.37 2.66 6.35
CA TYR A 47 30.77 2.99 6.27
C TYR A 47 31.03 4.45 6.69
N ASN A 48 30.25 5.39 6.18
CA ASN A 48 30.36 6.80 6.51
C ASN A 48 30.12 7.05 8.00
N ILE A 49 29.07 6.48 8.58
CA ILE A 49 28.78 6.62 10.02
C ILE A 49 29.93 6.04 10.85
N LEU A 50 30.34 4.81 10.59
CA LEU A 50 31.39 4.13 11.35
C LEU A 50 32.75 4.82 11.23
N THR A 51 33.07 5.33 10.05
CA THR A 51 34.32 6.07 9.80
C THR A 51 34.35 7.39 10.57
N ASN A 52 33.27 8.18 10.53
CA ASN A 52 33.19 9.45 11.25
C ASN A 52 33.31 9.28 12.76
N ILE A 53 32.63 8.27 13.34
CA ILE A 53 32.74 7.95 14.78
C ILE A 53 34.17 7.53 15.15
N LYS A 54 34.87 6.77 14.30
CA LYS A 54 36.27 6.35 14.53
C LYS A 54 37.25 7.53 14.45
N VAL A 55 37.18 8.31 13.37
CA VAL A 55 38.16 9.36 13.06
C VAL A 55 38.09 10.48 14.08
N ASN A 56 36.88 10.81 14.57
CA ASN A 56 36.69 11.85 15.59
C ASN A 56 37.38 13.17 15.26
N GLN A 57 37.45 13.52 13.97
CA GLN A 57 38.03 14.76 13.47
C GLN A 57 36.91 15.62 12.89
N GLY A 58 36.52 16.64 13.62
CA GLY A 58 35.48 17.56 13.17
C GLY A 58 34.58 18.00 14.32
N SER A 59 33.84 19.06 14.09
CA SER A 59 32.90 19.68 15.05
C SER A 59 31.48 19.21 14.90
N HIS A 60 31.24 17.96 14.48
CA HIS A 60 29.88 17.54 14.09
C HIS A 60 29.56 16.13 14.54
N ILE A 61 28.90 16.02 15.67
CA ILE A 61 28.51 14.76 16.34
C ILE A 61 27.08 14.30 15.99
N GLY A 62 26.38 15.04 15.15
CA GLY A 62 25.01 14.72 14.76
C GLY A 62 24.95 13.83 13.51
N ILE A 63 24.16 12.76 13.59
CA ILE A 63 23.89 11.85 12.49
C ILE A 63 22.38 11.91 12.21
N TRP A 64 22.01 12.20 10.95
CA TRP A 64 20.61 12.23 10.53
C TRP A 64 20.29 11.11 9.53
N ILE A 65 19.41 10.20 9.90
CA ILE A 65 19.03 9.04 9.11
C ILE A 65 17.60 9.23 8.65
N ASN A 66 17.38 9.51 7.37
CA ASN A 66 16.05 9.73 6.83
C ASN A 66 15.61 8.64 5.86
N GLY A 67 14.30 8.47 5.75
CA GLY A 67 13.66 7.54 4.81
C GLY A 67 12.18 7.42 5.08
N TYR A 68 11.43 6.95 4.10
CA TYR A 68 9.98 6.77 4.25
C TYR A 68 9.60 5.81 5.38
N TYR A 69 8.34 5.83 5.78
CA TYR A 69 7.83 4.85 6.74
C TYR A 69 7.99 3.44 6.17
N GLY A 70 8.64 2.56 6.91
CA GLY A 70 8.93 1.18 6.47
C GLY A 70 10.16 1.02 5.58
N SER A 71 11.01 2.05 5.38
CA SER A 71 12.27 1.96 4.64
C SER A 71 13.42 1.28 5.39
N GLY A 72 13.15 0.65 6.52
CA GLY A 72 14.17 -0.05 7.30
C GLY A 72 15.03 0.82 8.23
N LYS A 73 14.69 2.11 8.49
CA LYS A 73 15.48 3.02 9.35
C LYS A 73 15.83 2.44 10.72
N SER A 74 14.84 1.94 11.44
CA SER A 74 15.04 1.34 12.77
C SER A 74 15.93 0.10 12.68
N HIS A 75 15.82 -0.68 11.60
CA HIS A 75 16.65 -1.85 11.34
C HIS A 75 18.10 -1.45 11.00
N PHE A 76 18.27 -0.42 10.17
CA PHE A 76 19.58 0.16 9.86
C PHE A 76 20.28 0.69 11.13
N LEU A 77 19.54 1.47 11.95
CA LEU A 77 20.05 1.98 13.22
C LEU A 77 20.49 0.85 14.15
N LYS A 78 19.67 -0.19 14.24
CA LYS A 78 19.95 -1.38 15.04
C LYS A 78 21.15 -2.15 14.50
N TYR A 79 21.27 -2.31 13.16
CA TYR A 79 22.46 -2.93 12.58
C TYR A 79 23.76 -2.12 12.85
N ALA A 80 23.70 -0.80 12.73
CA ALA A 80 24.79 0.06 13.13
C ALA A 80 25.18 -0.18 14.60
N SER A 81 24.19 -0.36 15.49
CA SER A 81 24.44 -0.66 16.90
C SER A 81 25.16 -2.00 17.12
N TYR A 82 24.95 -2.98 16.26
CA TYR A 82 25.68 -4.26 16.33
C TYR A 82 27.17 -4.08 15.96
N CYS A 83 27.46 -3.29 14.94
CA CYS A 83 28.85 -2.94 14.59
C CYS A 83 29.57 -2.15 15.70
N LEU A 84 28.82 -1.47 16.56
CA LEU A 84 29.29 -0.65 17.67
C LEU A 84 29.21 -1.36 19.03
N SER A 85 28.83 -2.63 19.06
CA SER A 85 28.54 -3.36 20.31
C SER A 85 29.75 -3.55 21.20
N GLN A 86 29.56 -3.39 22.51
CA GLN A 86 30.56 -3.77 23.51
C GLN A 86 30.80 -5.29 23.55
N ASN A 87 29.79 -6.10 23.20
CA ASN A 87 29.98 -7.53 22.97
C ASN A 87 30.81 -7.72 21.68
N LYS A 88 32.07 -8.08 21.85
CA LYS A 88 33.03 -8.17 20.75
C LYS A 88 32.71 -9.27 19.75
N GLU A 89 32.10 -10.38 20.17
CA GLU A 89 31.65 -11.43 19.27
C GLU A 89 30.52 -10.93 18.37
N ARG A 90 29.53 -10.22 18.92
CA ARG A 90 28.45 -9.58 18.16
C ARG A 90 28.98 -8.55 17.17
N CYS A 91 29.90 -7.69 17.62
CA CYS A 91 30.55 -6.69 16.78
C CYS A 91 31.27 -7.35 15.59
N GLU A 92 32.07 -8.38 15.86
CA GLU A 92 32.81 -9.11 14.85
C GLU A 92 31.91 -9.78 13.82
N MET A 93 30.83 -10.46 14.27
CA MET A 93 29.84 -11.08 13.39
C MET A 93 29.15 -10.07 12.49
N ALA A 94 28.76 -8.91 13.03
CA ALA A 94 28.15 -7.84 12.22
C ALA A 94 29.11 -7.33 11.14
N PHE A 95 30.38 -7.13 11.46
CA PHE A 95 31.39 -6.72 10.46
C PHE A 95 31.68 -7.81 9.43
N ILE A 96 31.78 -9.10 9.83
CA ILE A 96 31.97 -10.20 8.89
C ILE A 96 30.84 -10.19 7.86
N ARG A 97 29.60 -10.12 8.32
CA ARG A 97 28.43 -10.09 7.42
C ARG A 97 28.41 -8.87 6.51
N LEU A 98 28.78 -7.69 7.01
CA LEU A 98 28.90 -6.45 6.22
C LEU A 98 30.00 -6.59 5.14
N ILE A 99 31.15 -7.17 5.47
CA ILE A 99 32.25 -7.40 4.54
C ILE A 99 31.87 -8.38 3.45
N GLU A 100 31.28 -9.55 3.82
CA GLU A 100 30.81 -10.55 2.86
C GLU A 100 29.78 -9.96 1.88
N ALA A 101 28.81 -9.21 2.39
CA ALA A 101 27.81 -8.54 1.55
C ALA A 101 28.44 -7.49 0.61
N THR A 102 29.46 -6.77 1.08
CA THR A 102 30.19 -5.79 0.26
C THR A 102 30.97 -6.48 -0.86
N GLU A 103 31.65 -7.59 -0.56
CA GLU A 103 32.35 -8.41 -1.57
C GLU A 103 31.38 -8.93 -2.64
N ASP A 104 30.20 -9.36 -2.22
CA ASP A 104 29.15 -9.86 -3.11
C ASP A 104 28.58 -8.76 -4.01
N LEU A 105 28.26 -7.60 -3.45
CA LEU A 105 27.79 -6.44 -4.20
C LEU A 105 28.82 -5.96 -5.26
N MET A 106 30.10 -5.90 -4.88
CA MET A 106 31.18 -5.52 -5.81
C MET A 106 31.35 -6.54 -6.93
N ARG A 107 31.22 -7.84 -6.65
CA ARG A 107 31.36 -8.91 -7.64
C ARG A 107 30.26 -8.90 -8.69
N HIS A 108 29.04 -8.52 -8.30
CA HIS A 108 27.87 -8.48 -9.18
C HIS A 108 27.62 -7.11 -9.83
N ALA A 109 28.49 -6.13 -9.60
CA ALA A 109 28.38 -4.80 -10.20
C ALA A 109 28.68 -4.87 -11.72
N ASN A 110 27.80 -4.28 -12.53
CA ASN A 110 28.00 -4.10 -13.96
C ASN A 110 28.89 -2.87 -14.22
N GLY A 111 30.21 -3.00 -14.05
CA GLY A 111 31.17 -1.90 -14.21
C GLY A 111 31.75 -1.47 -12.85
N ILE A 112 32.18 -0.20 -12.76
CA ILE A 112 32.69 0.36 -11.49
C ILE A 112 31.54 0.47 -10.51
N SER A 113 31.67 -0.20 -9.36
CA SER A 113 30.66 -0.17 -8.30
C SER A 113 30.51 1.25 -7.72
N LYS A 114 29.30 1.62 -7.32
CA LYS A 114 29.07 2.85 -6.55
C LYS A 114 29.87 2.87 -5.25
N LEU A 115 30.08 1.69 -4.64
CA LEU A 115 30.94 1.53 -3.47
C LEU A 115 32.38 2.02 -3.73
N GLU A 116 32.98 1.62 -4.87
CA GLU A 116 34.32 2.05 -5.24
C GLU A 116 34.39 3.55 -5.53
N GLN A 117 33.35 4.12 -6.15
CA GLN A 117 33.26 5.57 -6.41
C GLN A 117 33.24 6.39 -5.13
N GLU A 118 32.59 5.87 -4.08
CA GLU A 118 32.48 6.50 -2.75
C GLU A 118 33.64 6.11 -1.81
N GLY A 119 34.67 5.45 -2.33
CA GLY A 119 35.88 5.09 -1.57
C GLY A 119 35.68 3.94 -0.57
N VAL A 120 34.58 3.20 -0.69
CA VAL A 120 34.34 2.03 0.17
C VAL A 120 35.07 0.84 -0.41
N SER A 121 35.92 0.22 0.40
CA SER A 121 36.62 -1.00 0.04
C SER A 121 36.58 -2.03 1.15
N VAL A 122 36.75 -3.29 0.78
CA VAL A 122 36.86 -4.41 1.73
C VAL A 122 38.01 -4.18 2.72
N SER A 123 39.13 -3.61 2.29
CA SER A 123 40.28 -3.30 3.15
C SER A 123 39.94 -2.25 4.20
N GLU A 124 39.19 -1.21 3.83
CA GLU A 124 38.75 -0.18 4.76
C GLU A 124 37.78 -0.77 5.80
N LEU A 125 36.83 -1.58 5.37
CA LEU A 125 35.90 -2.25 6.29
C LEU A 125 36.60 -3.19 7.26
N LYS A 126 37.62 -3.94 6.81
CA LYS A 126 38.49 -4.76 7.68
C LYS A 126 39.30 -3.90 8.67
N SER A 127 39.75 -2.71 8.25
CA SER A 127 40.37 -1.75 9.16
C SER A 127 39.43 -1.21 10.22
N LEU A 128 38.17 -0.92 9.84
CA LEU A 128 37.12 -0.51 10.78
C LEU A 128 36.82 -1.64 11.77
N GLN A 129 36.59 -2.86 11.28
CA GLN A 129 36.39 -4.05 12.12
C GLN A 129 37.48 -4.20 13.18
N LYS A 130 38.75 -4.18 12.75
CA LYS A 130 39.89 -4.31 13.67
C LYS A 130 39.87 -3.24 14.75
N TRP A 131 39.56 -2.00 14.40
CA TRP A 131 39.50 -0.91 15.36
C TRP A 131 38.35 -1.07 16.35
N TYR A 132 37.12 -1.37 15.89
CA TYR A 132 35.96 -1.52 16.76
C TYR A 132 36.02 -2.76 17.66
N VAL A 133 36.57 -3.87 17.16
CA VAL A 133 36.73 -5.09 17.96
C VAL A 133 37.83 -4.96 19.02
N SER A 134 38.96 -4.32 18.67
CA SER A 134 40.17 -4.39 19.50
C SER A 134 40.50 -3.12 20.29
N GLN A 135 40.05 -1.94 19.85
CA GLN A 135 40.51 -0.67 20.41
C GLN A 135 39.39 0.21 20.93
N ALA A 136 38.23 0.16 20.29
CA ALA A 136 37.10 1.00 20.66
C ALA A 136 36.40 0.47 21.92
N ASP A 137 35.93 1.39 22.74
CA ASP A 137 35.00 1.19 23.84
C ASP A 137 33.79 2.07 23.56
N VAL A 138 32.64 1.44 23.26
CA VAL A 138 31.46 2.18 22.81
C VAL A 138 30.26 1.83 23.71
N GLU A 139 29.69 2.83 24.34
CA GLU A 139 28.42 2.71 25.03
C GLU A 139 27.29 3.30 24.19
N MET A 140 26.13 2.64 24.21
CA MET A 140 24.97 3.08 23.43
C MET A 140 23.76 3.23 24.31
N VAL A 141 23.03 4.33 24.11
CA VAL A 141 21.71 4.60 24.69
C VAL A 141 20.72 4.65 23.53
N MET A 142 19.90 3.60 23.39
CA MET A 142 18.96 3.47 22.28
C MET A 142 17.53 3.53 22.79
N PHE A 143 16.71 4.40 22.19
CA PHE A 143 15.30 4.55 22.55
C PHE A 143 14.47 5.13 21.39
N ASN A 144 13.16 4.84 21.41
CA ASN A 144 12.19 5.57 20.60
C ASN A 144 11.68 6.76 21.43
N ILE A 145 11.78 7.97 20.88
CA ILE A 145 11.44 9.18 21.63
C ILE A 145 9.94 9.28 21.94
N GLY A 146 9.08 8.71 21.08
CA GLY A 146 7.64 8.64 21.30
C GLY A 146 7.23 7.78 22.49
N ASP A 147 8.00 6.71 22.78
CA ASP A 147 7.70 5.77 23.87
C ASP A 147 8.11 6.32 25.25
N VAL A 148 9.06 7.25 25.29
CA VAL A 148 9.67 7.75 26.54
C VAL A 148 9.26 9.19 26.87
N HIS A 149 8.47 9.83 26.02
CA HIS A 149 8.00 11.19 26.25
C HIS A 149 6.88 11.23 27.28
N ASP A 150 7.04 12.06 28.33
CA ASP A 150 5.95 12.41 29.24
C ASP A 150 5.19 13.61 28.66
N VAL A 151 3.92 13.42 28.32
CA VAL A 151 3.03 14.45 27.75
C VAL A 151 2.89 15.67 28.68
N ASN A 152 3.15 15.51 29.98
CA ASN A 152 3.08 16.55 30.98
C ASN A 152 4.44 17.23 31.27
N ALA A 153 5.52 16.80 30.58
CA ALA A 153 6.84 17.41 30.80
C ALA A 153 6.90 18.84 30.25
N ASP A 154 7.74 19.67 30.89
CA ASP A 154 8.02 21.02 30.40
C ASP A 154 8.63 20.98 29.00
N GLN A 155 7.90 21.52 28.04
CA GLN A 155 8.33 21.54 26.62
C GLN A 155 9.64 22.32 26.42
N THR A 156 10.01 23.23 27.33
CA THR A 156 11.23 24.03 27.19
C THR A 156 12.52 23.25 27.46
N THR A 157 12.43 22.09 28.14
CA THR A 157 13.57 21.23 28.47
C THR A 157 13.38 19.78 28.03
N ALA A 158 12.41 19.52 27.16
CA ALA A 158 11.96 18.18 26.81
C ALA A 158 13.10 17.27 26.34
N PHE A 159 13.88 17.68 25.35
CA PHE A 159 15.00 16.86 24.85
C PHE A 159 16.06 16.60 25.94
N THR A 160 16.47 17.63 26.68
CA THR A 160 17.46 17.46 27.74
C THR A 160 16.99 16.50 28.83
N THR A 161 15.74 16.60 29.24
CA THR A 161 15.11 15.71 30.23
C THR A 161 15.09 14.26 29.74
N ILE A 162 14.64 14.04 28.49
CA ILE A 162 14.55 12.70 27.91
C ILE A 162 15.95 12.08 27.82
N PHE A 163 16.93 12.79 27.24
CA PHE A 163 18.28 12.28 27.12
C PHE A 163 18.91 11.96 28.47
N TRP A 164 18.71 12.81 29.46
CA TRP A 164 19.23 12.57 30.81
C TRP A 164 18.57 11.36 31.47
N ASN A 165 17.26 11.24 31.36
CA ASN A 165 16.52 10.08 31.88
C ASN A 165 16.96 8.77 31.22
N GLN A 166 17.16 8.76 29.91
CA GLN A 166 17.62 7.58 29.20
C GLN A 166 19.08 7.23 29.53
N PHE A 167 19.92 8.24 29.70
CA PHE A 167 21.28 8.04 30.20
C PHE A 167 21.30 7.49 31.64
N ASN A 168 20.42 7.96 32.50
CA ASN A 168 20.25 7.41 33.85
C ASN A 168 19.80 5.96 33.81
N ALA A 169 18.84 5.62 32.96
CA ALA A 169 18.40 4.23 32.77
C ALA A 169 19.56 3.32 32.35
N GLN A 170 20.42 3.77 31.44
CA GLN A 170 21.61 3.02 30.99
C GLN A 170 22.58 2.73 32.13
N ARG A 171 22.72 3.66 33.10
CA ARG A 171 23.56 3.48 34.31
C ARG A 171 22.89 2.70 35.43
N GLY A 172 21.62 2.30 35.25
CA GLY A 172 20.81 1.63 36.26
C GLY A 172 20.31 2.57 37.35
N TYR A 173 20.18 3.89 37.05
CA TYR A 173 19.55 4.90 37.90
C TYR A 173 18.08 5.07 37.50
N ASN A 174 17.36 5.85 38.33
CA ASN A 174 15.98 6.18 38.09
C ASN A 174 15.82 7.01 36.80
N SER A 175 15.00 6.53 35.88
CA SER A 175 14.67 7.19 34.63
C SER A 175 13.39 8.03 34.66
N PHE A 176 12.69 8.12 35.79
CA PHE A 176 11.43 8.85 35.94
C PHE A 176 11.51 10.02 36.91
N ASN A 177 12.42 9.96 37.85
CA ASN A 177 12.63 11.03 38.84
C ASN A 177 14.09 11.44 38.84
N LEU A 178 14.39 12.50 38.08
CA LEU A 178 15.74 13.01 37.90
C LEU A 178 16.37 13.47 39.21
N ALA A 179 15.58 14.02 40.12
CA ALA A 179 16.07 14.45 41.46
C ALA A 179 16.52 13.25 42.30
N LEU A 180 15.78 12.13 42.26
CA LEU A 180 16.18 10.91 42.94
C LEU A 180 17.50 10.35 42.36
N ALA A 181 17.59 10.30 41.01
CA ALA A 181 18.79 9.85 40.31
C ALA A 181 20.02 10.70 40.68
N GLN A 182 19.89 12.03 40.66
CA GLN A 182 21.00 12.95 40.86
C GLN A 182 21.44 13.04 42.32
N TYR A 183 20.50 13.12 43.27
CA TYR A 183 20.84 13.39 44.65
C TYR A 183 21.01 12.16 45.52
N LEU A 184 20.43 11.03 45.18
CA LEU A 184 20.57 9.79 45.95
C LEU A 184 21.45 8.77 45.24
N GLU A 185 21.08 8.36 44.01
CA GLU A 185 21.73 7.26 43.32
C GLU A 185 23.13 7.63 42.87
N LYS A 186 23.28 8.81 42.22
CA LYS A 186 24.61 9.31 41.84
C LYS A 186 25.51 9.56 43.05
N ALA A 187 24.97 10.13 44.12
CA ALA A 187 25.74 10.35 45.33
C ALA A 187 26.22 9.06 46.01
N LEU A 188 25.46 7.99 45.91
CA LEU A 188 25.88 6.65 46.34
C LEU A 188 26.93 6.05 45.41
N ASP A 189 26.77 6.24 44.11
CA ASP A 189 27.67 5.72 43.09
C ASP A 189 29.04 6.42 43.10
N ASP A 190 29.06 7.74 43.24
CA ASP A 190 30.29 8.54 43.40
C ASP A 190 31.11 8.10 44.60
N ASN A 191 30.49 7.50 45.60
CA ASN A 191 31.16 6.93 46.79
C ASN A 191 31.43 5.41 46.63
N GLY A 192 31.13 4.80 45.48
CA GLY A 192 31.26 3.37 45.25
C GLY A 192 30.31 2.49 46.05
N LYS A 193 29.20 3.07 46.55
CA LYS A 193 28.25 2.43 47.47
C LYS A 193 26.90 2.07 46.85
N PHE A 194 26.69 2.37 45.56
CA PHE A 194 25.38 2.15 44.93
C PHE A 194 25.02 0.67 44.80
N GLN A 195 25.99 -0.17 44.46
CA GLN A 195 25.76 -1.59 44.38
C GLN A 195 25.50 -2.22 45.77
N GLU A 196 26.26 -1.82 46.78
CA GLU A 196 26.07 -2.25 48.17
C GLU A 196 24.68 -1.81 48.69
N PHE A 197 24.24 -0.62 48.28
CA PHE A 197 22.88 -0.12 48.58
C PHE A 197 21.80 -1.01 47.92
N LYS A 198 21.91 -1.38 46.67
CA LYS A 198 20.97 -2.28 46.01
C LYS A 198 20.89 -3.65 46.69
N GLU A 199 22.02 -4.21 47.07
CA GLU A 199 22.10 -5.47 47.80
C GLU A 199 21.48 -5.35 49.21
N TYR A 200 21.72 -4.24 49.91
CA TYR A 200 21.11 -3.95 51.22
C TYR A 200 19.58 -3.83 51.10
N VAL A 201 19.06 -3.08 50.12
CA VAL A 201 17.63 -2.97 49.81
C VAL A 201 17.04 -4.36 49.55
N LYS A 202 17.74 -5.21 48.80
CA LYS A 202 17.32 -6.59 48.52
C LYS A 202 17.28 -7.44 49.79
N SER A 203 18.25 -7.28 50.71
CA SER A 203 18.26 -7.98 52.00
C SER A 203 17.07 -7.61 52.90
N LYS A 204 16.46 -6.43 52.68
CA LYS A 204 15.25 -5.96 53.37
C LYS A 204 13.95 -6.40 52.70
N GLY A 205 14.02 -7.26 51.68
CA GLY A 205 12.86 -7.78 50.96
C GLY A 205 12.32 -6.87 49.86
N TYR A 206 13.06 -5.87 49.46
CA TYR A 206 12.73 -4.98 48.34
C TYR A 206 13.70 -5.21 47.18
N ASP A 207 13.24 -4.88 45.96
CA ASP A 207 14.07 -4.82 44.78
C ASP A 207 14.11 -3.36 44.32
N TRP A 208 15.30 -2.73 44.34
CA TRP A 208 15.41 -1.30 44.03
C TRP A 208 14.87 -0.99 42.64
N GLU A 209 15.24 -1.75 41.66
CA GLU A 209 14.85 -1.51 40.27
C GLU A 209 13.33 -1.69 40.05
N ARG A 210 12.74 -2.75 40.62
CA ARG A 210 11.29 -3.00 40.53
C ARG A 210 10.42 -2.07 41.35
N ASN A 211 10.95 -1.55 42.46
CA ASN A 211 10.16 -0.79 43.42
C ASN A 211 10.49 0.70 43.42
N ILE A 212 11.34 1.17 42.53
CA ILE A 212 11.87 2.53 42.48
C ILE A 212 10.76 3.60 42.42
N SER A 213 9.72 3.40 41.61
CA SER A 213 8.57 4.30 41.54
C SER A 213 7.82 4.40 42.87
N ARG A 214 7.74 3.30 43.65
CA ARG A 214 7.10 3.29 44.98
C ARG A 214 7.95 3.99 46.04
N PHE A 215 9.28 3.87 45.93
CA PHE A 215 10.19 4.62 46.78
C PHE A 215 10.12 6.12 46.53
N ALA A 216 10.13 6.54 45.26
CA ALA A 216 10.00 7.93 44.87
C ALA A 216 8.66 8.56 45.32
N ALA A 217 7.54 7.83 45.18
CA ALA A 217 6.20 8.35 45.40
C ALA A 217 5.74 8.34 46.87
N GLY A 218 6.21 7.43 47.71
CA GLY A 218 5.65 7.31 49.04
C GLY A 218 6.53 6.63 50.12
N ARG A 219 7.76 6.24 49.76
CA ARG A 219 8.69 5.60 50.69
C ARG A 219 10.09 6.20 50.64
N LEU A 220 10.20 7.47 50.29
CA LEU A 220 11.48 8.16 50.16
C LEU A 220 12.27 8.13 51.48
N ASP A 221 11.60 8.32 52.61
CA ASP A 221 12.24 8.29 53.94
C ASP A 221 12.86 6.92 54.24
N LEU A 222 12.19 5.83 53.85
CA LEU A 222 12.73 4.47 53.96
C LEU A 222 13.95 4.26 53.06
N ALA A 223 13.92 4.75 51.82
CA ALA A 223 15.08 4.69 50.93
C ALA A 223 16.27 5.46 51.47
N LEU A 224 16.04 6.66 52.00
CA LEU A 224 17.07 7.51 52.62
C LEU A 224 17.64 6.89 53.91
N GLN A 225 16.80 6.24 54.70
CA GLN A 225 17.27 5.50 55.88
C GLN A 225 18.17 4.34 55.46
N MET A 226 17.75 3.54 54.51
CA MET A 226 18.58 2.43 53.98
C MET A 226 19.89 2.93 53.33
N ALA A 227 19.85 4.06 52.65
CA ALA A 227 21.04 4.67 52.07
C ALA A 227 22.02 5.16 53.17
N LYS A 228 21.51 5.70 54.26
CA LYS A 228 22.34 6.14 55.38
C LYS A 228 22.99 5.01 56.17
N GLU A 229 22.32 3.83 56.21
CA GLU A 229 22.92 2.61 56.76
C GLU A 229 24.12 2.13 55.96
N VAL A 230 24.07 2.27 54.62
CA VAL A 230 25.16 1.89 53.71
C VAL A 230 26.26 2.96 53.61
N ASN A 231 25.83 4.24 53.65
CA ASN A 231 26.74 5.38 53.64
C ASN A 231 26.37 6.42 54.71
N PRO A 232 26.94 6.30 55.93
CA PRO A 232 26.63 7.19 57.03
C PRO A 232 26.97 8.67 56.80
N THR A 233 27.79 8.98 55.80
CA THR A 233 28.21 10.35 55.47
C THR A 233 27.15 11.12 54.66
N LEU A 234 26.10 10.45 54.15
CA LEU A 234 25.05 11.10 53.39
C LEU A 234 24.22 12.06 54.24
N SER A 235 24.05 13.28 53.74
CA SER A 235 23.18 14.30 54.33
C SER A 235 21.71 14.07 53.88
N THR A 236 21.09 13.05 54.48
CA THR A 236 19.74 12.58 54.05
C THR A 236 18.66 13.64 54.12
N ASP A 237 18.73 14.59 55.03
CA ASP A 237 17.72 15.67 55.15
C ASP A 237 17.83 16.65 53.97
N VAL A 238 19.04 16.97 53.54
CA VAL A 238 19.30 17.84 52.39
C VAL A 238 18.82 17.12 51.10
N ILE A 239 19.18 15.86 50.96
CA ILE A 239 18.77 15.02 49.82
C ILE A 239 17.24 14.92 49.76
N ARG A 240 16.59 14.67 50.90
CA ARG A 240 15.14 14.60 51.00
C ARG A 240 14.46 15.88 50.49
N THR A 241 14.93 17.03 50.97
CA THR A 241 14.38 18.34 50.64
C THR A 241 14.50 18.58 49.11
N ARG A 242 15.65 18.33 48.53
CA ARG A 242 15.90 18.51 47.10
C ARG A 242 15.05 17.59 46.23
N ILE A 243 14.88 16.32 46.62
CA ILE A 243 14.03 15.37 45.93
C ILE A 243 12.56 15.77 45.98
N LEU A 244 12.06 16.14 47.16
CA LEU A 244 10.65 16.54 47.36
C LEU A 244 10.31 17.84 46.61
N ASN A 245 11.25 18.79 46.55
CA ASN A 245 11.06 20.04 45.84
C ASN A 245 11.38 19.95 44.36
N ASN A 246 11.82 18.78 43.89
CA ASN A 246 12.30 18.56 42.51
C ASN A 246 13.35 19.61 42.08
N GLU A 247 14.30 19.93 42.97
CA GLU A 247 15.31 20.97 42.78
C GLU A 247 16.44 20.51 41.84
N VAL A 248 16.12 20.16 40.59
CA VAL A 248 17.13 19.80 39.59
C VAL A 248 17.24 20.91 38.53
N ASN A 249 18.45 21.35 38.29
CA ASN A 249 18.72 22.27 37.19
C ASN A 249 18.76 21.47 35.88
N VAL A 250 17.61 21.36 35.23
CA VAL A 250 17.53 20.72 33.93
C VAL A 250 17.92 21.72 32.84
N SER A 251 19.22 21.76 32.52
CA SER A 251 19.74 22.57 31.42
C SER A 251 20.69 21.77 30.56
N VAL A 252 20.86 22.21 29.31
CA VAL A 252 21.79 21.59 28.35
C VAL A 252 23.22 21.63 28.92
N GLU A 253 23.59 22.71 29.61
CA GLU A 253 24.91 22.89 30.23
C GLU A 253 25.16 21.88 31.34
N ALA A 254 24.17 21.65 32.21
CA ALA A 254 24.30 20.71 33.32
C ALA A 254 24.41 19.26 32.81
N PHE A 255 23.61 18.89 31.84
CA PHE A 255 23.70 17.58 31.20
C PHE A 255 25.04 17.36 30.49
N ALA A 256 25.50 18.35 29.71
CA ALA A 256 26.78 18.27 29.02
C ALA A 256 27.99 18.19 29.97
N ALA A 257 27.91 18.87 31.13
CA ALA A 257 28.93 18.76 32.18
C ALA A 257 28.99 17.34 32.77
N GLU A 258 27.83 16.73 33.03
CA GLU A 258 27.76 15.36 33.53
C GLU A 258 28.26 14.34 32.50
N MET A 259 27.92 14.54 31.22
CA MET A 259 28.45 13.72 30.13
C MET A 259 29.96 13.81 30.00
N LYS A 260 30.53 15.01 30.14
CA LYS A 260 31.98 15.21 30.15
C LYS A 260 32.64 14.44 31.30
N GLU A 261 32.14 14.62 32.53
CA GLU A 261 32.63 13.90 33.70
C GLU A 261 32.60 12.39 33.51
N PHE A 262 31.49 11.88 32.98
CA PHE A 262 31.33 10.45 32.69
C PHE A 262 32.35 9.94 31.69
N ILE A 263 32.59 10.67 30.58
CA ILE A 263 33.53 10.32 29.53
C ILE A 263 34.98 10.38 30.05
N GLU A 264 35.33 11.37 30.85
CA GLU A 264 36.67 11.54 31.44
C GLU A 264 36.98 10.42 32.42
N ASN A 265 35.99 9.95 33.20
CA ASN A 265 36.16 8.85 34.15
C ASN A 265 36.46 7.50 33.48
N LYS A 266 36.14 7.32 32.20
CA LYS A 266 36.46 6.08 31.46
C LYS A 266 37.94 5.91 31.15
N GLN A 267 38.79 6.95 31.27
CA GLN A 267 40.23 6.92 31.04
C GLN A 267 40.70 6.32 29.69
N ASN A 268 39.76 6.08 28.77
CA ASN A 268 40.00 5.51 27.44
C ASN A 268 39.78 6.60 26.36
N ARG A 269 40.83 6.95 25.61
CA ARG A 269 40.72 7.93 24.50
C ARG A 269 39.83 7.47 23.36
N ASN A 270 39.65 6.14 23.20
CA ASN A 270 38.81 5.56 22.19
C ASN A 270 37.38 5.29 22.71
N PHE A 271 37.08 5.77 23.92
CA PHE A 271 35.71 5.71 24.45
C PHE A 271 34.78 6.62 23.66
N ARG A 272 33.60 6.11 23.30
CA ARG A 272 32.50 6.84 22.65
C ARG A 272 31.20 6.51 23.35
N ILE A 273 30.34 7.50 23.50
CA ILE A 273 28.93 7.28 23.87
C ILE A 273 28.02 7.77 22.74
N LEU A 274 27.05 6.94 22.37
CA LEU A 274 26.11 7.25 21.31
C LEU A 274 24.66 7.17 21.81
N PHE A 275 23.90 8.22 21.50
CA PHE A 275 22.45 8.22 21.64
C PHE A 275 21.83 7.89 20.28
N PHE A 276 21.14 6.77 20.22
CA PHE A 276 20.36 6.34 19.05
C PHE A 276 18.89 6.60 19.30
N VAL A 277 18.33 7.60 18.63
CA VAL A 277 16.99 8.14 18.88
C VAL A 277 16.11 7.88 17.67
N ASP A 278 15.12 7.04 17.84
CA ASP A 278 14.18 6.71 16.78
C ASP A 278 12.99 7.67 16.73
N GLU A 279 12.49 7.97 15.53
CA GLU A 279 11.29 8.77 15.23
C GLU A 279 11.34 10.25 15.67
N VAL A 280 12.51 10.88 15.68
CA VAL A 280 12.70 12.26 16.15
C VAL A 280 11.87 13.28 15.38
N SER A 281 11.70 13.12 14.04
CA SER A 281 10.93 14.08 13.24
C SER A 281 9.44 14.10 13.61
N GLN A 282 8.87 12.98 14.05
CA GLN A 282 7.49 12.93 14.51
C GLN A 282 7.32 13.67 15.85
N PHE A 283 8.30 13.53 16.74
CA PHE A 283 8.31 14.22 18.02
C PHE A 283 8.47 15.74 17.86
N ILE A 284 9.34 16.18 16.95
CA ILE A 284 9.51 17.60 16.64
C ILE A 284 8.22 18.16 16.01
N GLY A 285 7.59 17.42 15.07
CA GLY A 285 6.39 17.88 14.37
C GLY A 285 6.57 19.29 13.78
N GLU A 286 5.67 20.20 14.13
CA GLU A 286 5.71 21.61 13.72
C GLU A 286 6.31 22.54 14.80
N HIS A 287 6.87 21.97 15.88
CA HIS A 287 7.37 22.72 17.03
C HIS A 287 8.81 23.17 16.86
N ARG A 288 9.01 24.43 16.46
CA ARG A 288 10.33 25.03 16.27
C ARG A 288 11.22 24.95 17.51
N ASP A 289 10.65 25.16 18.69
CA ASP A 289 11.40 25.18 19.94
C ASP A 289 12.06 23.83 20.25
N LEU A 290 11.41 22.72 19.90
CA LEU A 290 11.98 21.38 20.03
C LEU A 290 13.19 21.18 19.09
N LEU A 291 13.09 21.66 17.86
CA LEU A 291 14.22 21.58 16.91
C LEU A 291 15.42 22.40 17.40
N LEU A 292 15.19 23.60 17.94
CA LEU A 292 16.23 24.44 18.51
C LEU A 292 16.85 23.85 19.77
N GLN A 293 16.06 23.16 20.60
CA GLN A 293 16.58 22.40 21.76
C GLN A 293 17.51 21.27 21.32
N LEU A 294 17.11 20.47 20.32
CA LEU A 294 17.95 19.40 19.79
C LEU A 294 19.26 19.98 19.23
N GLN A 295 19.20 21.07 18.49
CA GLN A 295 20.38 21.76 17.96
C GLN A 295 21.30 22.23 19.09
N SER A 296 20.74 22.85 20.13
CA SER A 296 21.50 23.36 21.28
C SER A 296 22.16 22.23 22.05
N LEU A 297 21.46 21.11 22.20
CA LEU A 297 21.96 19.91 22.87
C LEU A 297 23.16 19.33 22.09
N VAL A 298 23.00 19.09 20.76
CA VAL A 298 24.07 18.58 19.91
C VAL A 298 25.27 19.51 19.94
N LYS A 299 25.05 20.81 19.77
CA LYS A 299 26.12 21.81 19.81
C LYS A 299 26.91 21.76 21.12
N ARG A 300 26.20 21.74 22.25
CA ARG A 300 26.85 21.80 23.55
C ARG A 300 27.60 20.53 23.89
N LEU A 301 27.05 19.37 23.56
CA LEU A 301 27.76 18.10 23.74
C LEU A 301 29.02 18.02 22.87
N ASP A 302 28.96 18.52 21.64
CA ASP A 302 30.14 18.58 20.77
C ASP A 302 31.26 19.43 21.38
N GLU A 303 30.92 20.65 21.81
CA GLU A 303 31.91 21.59 22.41
C GLU A 303 32.55 21.05 23.70
N VAL A 304 31.78 20.35 24.53
CA VAL A 304 32.18 19.95 25.88
C VAL A 304 32.80 18.55 25.92
N CYS A 305 32.32 17.62 25.09
CA CYS A 305 32.69 16.20 25.11
C CYS A 305 33.79 15.87 24.04
N GLU A 306 34.35 16.86 23.37
CA GLU A 306 35.42 16.67 22.38
C GLU A 306 35.05 15.61 21.31
N SER A 307 33.87 15.70 20.76
CA SER A 307 33.30 14.79 19.77
C SER A 307 33.25 13.29 20.19
N ARG A 308 33.29 12.99 21.49
CA ARG A 308 33.18 11.63 22.03
C ARG A 308 31.74 11.22 22.38
N CYS A 309 30.80 12.18 22.34
CA CYS A 309 29.37 11.94 22.53
C CYS A 309 28.63 12.18 21.21
N TRP A 310 28.01 11.16 20.64
CA TRP A 310 27.33 11.22 19.33
C TRP A 310 25.82 11.10 19.47
N ILE A 311 25.08 11.75 18.57
CA ILE A 311 23.61 11.68 18.54
C ILE A 311 23.19 11.27 17.12
N ALA A 312 22.56 10.12 16.99
CA ALA A 312 21.98 9.63 15.73
C ALA A 312 20.45 9.63 15.82
N CYS A 313 19.82 10.39 14.93
CA CYS A 313 18.36 10.56 14.88
C CYS A 313 17.80 9.90 13.64
N THR A 314 16.71 9.12 13.77
CA THR A 314 15.93 8.72 12.61
C THR A 314 14.75 9.66 12.37
N ALA A 315 14.42 9.85 11.10
CA ALA A 315 13.35 10.73 10.65
C ALA A 315 12.64 10.18 9.41
N GLN A 316 11.39 10.57 9.21
CA GLN A 316 10.67 10.26 7.96
C GLN A 316 11.00 11.27 6.85
N GLN A 317 11.43 12.46 7.23
CA GLN A 317 11.75 13.58 6.35
C GLN A 317 13.24 13.85 6.36
N THR A 318 13.74 14.46 5.28
CA THR A 318 15.09 15.01 5.28
C THR A 318 15.20 16.13 6.32
N LEU A 319 16.41 16.40 6.78
CA LEU A 319 16.61 17.49 7.75
C LEU A 319 16.20 18.84 7.17
N GLU A 320 16.43 19.05 5.88
CA GLU A 320 16.02 20.24 5.13
C GLU A 320 14.50 20.42 5.13
N GLU A 321 13.75 19.34 4.91
CA GLU A 321 12.28 19.35 4.94
C GLU A 321 11.76 19.67 6.35
N VAL A 322 12.34 19.05 7.39
CA VAL A 322 11.96 19.33 8.79
C VAL A 322 12.19 20.80 9.12
N VAL A 323 13.35 21.33 8.78
CA VAL A 323 13.70 22.73 9.04
C VAL A 323 12.81 23.69 8.25
N THR A 324 12.48 23.38 7.00
CA THR A 324 11.59 24.18 6.15
C THR A 324 10.16 24.20 6.70
N ASN A 325 9.65 23.06 7.12
CA ASN A 325 8.27 22.94 7.66
C ASN A 325 8.10 23.74 8.95
N VAL A 326 9.14 23.79 9.79
CA VAL A 326 9.14 24.49 11.08
C VAL A 326 9.49 25.99 10.93
N GLY A 327 10.20 26.37 9.87
CA GLY A 327 10.79 27.72 9.69
C GLY A 327 9.88 28.82 9.12
N GLY A 328 8.61 28.57 8.84
CA GLY A 328 7.70 29.46 8.07
C GLY A 328 7.51 30.91 8.57
N ASN A 329 8.04 31.31 9.75
CA ASN A 329 7.88 32.65 10.32
C ASN A 329 9.17 33.28 10.90
N ALA A 330 10.36 32.83 10.47
CA ALA A 330 11.60 33.37 11.01
C ALA A 330 12.07 34.65 10.28
N SER A 331 12.63 35.59 11.02
CA SER A 331 13.18 36.86 10.50
C SER A 331 14.44 36.72 9.64
N ASN A 332 15.13 35.55 9.69
CA ASN A 332 16.26 35.15 8.84
C ASN A 332 16.31 33.62 8.71
N PRO A 333 15.46 33.01 7.86
CA PRO A 333 15.35 31.56 7.75
C PRO A 333 16.63 30.87 7.30
N GLU A 334 17.36 31.47 6.36
CA GLU A 334 18.56 30.87 5.74
C GLU A 334 19.74 30.69 6.72
N ASP A 335 19.96 31.63 7.62
CA ASP A 335 21.05 31.56 8.62
C ASP A 335 20.77 30.52 9.70
N GLU A 336 19.53 30.35 10.13
CA GLU A 336 19.14 29.34 11.12
C GLU A 336 19.16 27.94 10.52
N VAL A 337 18.62 27.78 9.31
CA VAL A 337 18.66 26.53 8.54
C VAL A 337 20.10 26.06 8.41
N GLY A 338 21.02 26.93 7.97
CA GLY A 338 22.44 26.60 7.82
C GLY A 338 23.11 26.14 9.13
N LYS A 339 22.73 26.74 10.27
CA LYS A 339 23.27 26.36 11.58
C LYS A 339 22.79 24.99 12.06
N ILE A 340 21.53 24.64 11.82
CA ILE A 340 20.98 23.33 12.18
C ILE A 340 21.58 22.26 11.28
N LEU A 341 21.60 22.50 9.97
CA LEU A 341 22.17 21.59 8.98
C LEU A 341 23.65 21.30 9.25
N GLY A 342 24.42 22.30 9.69
CA GLY A 342 25.83 22.17 10.05
C GLY A 342 26.10 21.35 11.31
N ARG A 343 25.08 20.97 12.11
CA ARG A 343 25.25 20.10 13.29
C ARG A 343 25.04 18.62 12.97
N PHE A 344 24.38 18.33 11.84
CA PHE A 344 24.11 16.98 11.36
C PHE A 344 24.75 16.79 9.98
N GLU A 345 26.08 16.78 9.93
CA GLU A 345 26.82 16.60 8.66
C GLU A 345 26.78 15.17 8.16
N VAL A 346 26.74 14.21 9.06
CA VAL A 346 26.62 12.79 8.69
C VAL A 346 25.16 12.50 8.38
N ARG A 347 24.84 12.36 7.09
CA ARG A 347 23.47 12.11 6.63
C ARG A 347 23.41 10.79 5.91
N ALA A 348 22.43 9.97 6.29
CA ALA A 348 22.15 8.69 5.68
C ALA A 348 20.72 8.71 5.13
N SER A 349 20.56 8.67 3.82
CA SER A 349 19.25 8.50 3.20
C SER A 349 18.99 7.02 2.90
N LEU A 350 17.81 6.53 3.26
CA LEU A 350 17.38 5.15 2.99
C LEU A 350 16.16 5.16 2.04
N GLN A 351 16.19 5.99 1.01
CA GLN A 351 15.09 6.16 0.07
C GLN A 351 15.23 5.27 -1.18
N GLY A 352 16.45 4.82 -1.48
CA GLY A 352 16.76 4.12 -2.73
C GLY A 352 16.55 2.61 -2.70
N THR A 353 16.20 2.02 -1.56
CA THR A 353 16.09 0.57 -1.46
C THR A 353 14.70 0.10 -1.86
N SER A 354 14.60 -0.66 -2.95
CA SER A 354 13.34 -1.26 -3.41
C SER A 354 12.83 -2.30 -2.40
N PRO A 355 11.59 -2.17 -1.89
CA PRO A 355 10.97 -3.20 -1.07
C PRO A 355 10.93 -4.57 -1.75
N GLU A 356 10.87 -4.59 -3.08
CA GLU A 356 10.92 -5.81 -3.90
C GLU A 356 12.26 -6.51 -3.74
N TYR A 357 13.38 -5.78 -3.87
CA TYR A 357 14.73 -6.34 -3.72
C TYR A 357 14.94 -6.95 -2.33
N ILE A 358 14.52 -6.23 -1.27
CA ILE A 358 14.62 -6.75 0.09
C ILE A 358 13.79 -8.02 0.26
N THR A 359 12.58 -8.04 -0.28
CA THR A 359 11.70 -9.21 -0.22
C THR A 359 12.30 -10.40 -0.95
N GLN A 360 12.87 -10.20 -2.14
CA GLN A 360 13.56 -11.23 -2.91
C GLN A 360 14.73 -11.82 -2.11
N LYS A 361 15.59 -11.00 -1.57
CA LYS A 361 16.77 -11.44 -0.79
C LYS A 361 16.42 -12.07 0.57
N ARG A 362 15.39 -11.57 1.26
CA ARG A 362 14.99 -12.12 2.57
C ARG A 362 14.17 -13.39 2.45
N ILE A 363 13.26 -13.46 1.49
CA ILE A 363 12.24 -14.52 1.42
C ILE A 363 12.50 -15.48 0.27
N LEU A 364 12.90 -14.97 -0.90
CA LEU A 364 12.93 -15.73 -2.15
C LEU A 364 14.33 -16.17 -2.59
N GLU A 365 15.36 -15.93 -1.78
CA GLU A 365 16.74 -16.35 -2.08
C GLU A 365 16.80 -17.87 -2.35
N LYS A 366 17.42 -18.24 -3.48
CA LYS A 366 17.45 -19.61 -3.97
C LYS A 366 18.72 -20.32 -3.54
N LYS A 367 18.66 -21.65 -3.47
CA LYS A 367 19.88 -22.50 -3.35
C LYS A 367 20.66 -22.47 -4.66
N GLY A 368 21.98 -22.53 -4.60
CA GLY A 368 22.83 -22.39 -5.79
C GLY A 368 22.58 -23.43 -6.89
N ASP A 369 22.25 -24.66 -6.55
CA ASP A 369 21.87 -25.72 -7.49
C ASP A 369 20.49 -25.46 -8.15
N VAL A 370 19.59 -24.84 -7.39
CA VAL A 370 18.26 -24.45 -7.86
C VAL A 370 18.35 -23.28 -8.83
N GLU A 371 19.24 -22.31 -8.60
CA GLU A 371 19.45 -21.17 -9.52
C GLU A 371 19.77 -21.61 -10.93
N ILE A 372 20.65 -22.62 -11.06
CA ILE A 372 21.01 -23.21 -12.36
C ILE A 372 19.77 -23.86 -13.02
N THR A 373 18.98 -24.59 -12.23
CA THR A 373 17.78 -25.28 -12.72
C THR A 373 16.74 -24.29 -13.22
N LEU A 374 16.45 -23.24 -12.43
CA LEU A 374 15.51 -22.18 -12.79
C LEU A 374 16.01 -21.38 -13.99
N GLY A 375 17.31 -21.11 -14.06
CA GLY A 375 17.90 -20.45 -15.21
C GLY A 375 17.71 -21.19 -16.52
N ASN A 376 17.88 -22.52 -16.51
CA ASN A 376 17.63 -23.39 -17.67
C ASN A 376 16.13 -23.44 -18.03
N MET A 377 15.25 -23.39 -17.03
CA MET A 377 13.80 -23.31 -17.22
C MET A 377 13.43 -22.01 -17.94
N PHE A 378 13.99 -20.88 -17.52
CA PHE A 378 13.77 -19.59 -18.16
C PHE A 378 14.20 -19.61 -19.64
N ASP A 379 15.41 -20.07 -19.92
CA ASP A 379 15.94 -20.14 -21.29
C ASP A 379 15.05 -20.98 -22.22
N LYS A 380 14.50 -22.08 -21.69
CA LYS A 380 13.60 -22.98 -22.43
C LYS A 380 12.23 -22.35 -22.69
N ASP A 381 11.66 -21.66 -21.71
CA ASP A 381 10.25 -21.26 -21.73
C ASP A 381 10.05 -19.75 -21.93
N LYS A 382 11.13 -18.97 -22.19
CA LYS A 382 11.07 -17.50 -22.32
C LYS A 382 9.98 -17.01 -23.26
N ALA A 383 9.91 -17.56 -24.47
CA ALA A 383 8.91 -17.14 -25.45
C ALA A 383 7.46 -17.40 -24.97
N LYS A 384 7.25 -18.48 -24.22
CA LYS A 384 5.94 -18.77 -23.63
C LYS A 384 5.64 -17.84 -22.46
N LEU A 385 6.63 -17.52 -21.61
CA LEU A 385 6.49 -16.57 -20.52
C LEU A 385 6.08 -15.18 -21.03
N ASP A 386 6.75 -14.70 -22.09
CA ASP A 386 6.42 -13.43 -22.74
C ASP A 386 4.99 -13.44 -23.31
N ALA A 387 4.53 -14.57 -23.85
CA ALA A 387 3.17 -14.72 -24.37
C ALA A 387 2.11 -14.82 -23.27
N GLN A 388 2.46 -15.41 -22.11
CA GLN A 388 1.52 -15.56 -20.98
C GLN A 388 1.35 -14.28 -20.19
N PHE A 389 2.41 -13.53 -19.94
CA PHE A 389 2.40 -12.32 -19.12
C PHE A 389 2.43 -11.05 -19.97
N ILE A 390 1.38 -10.85 -20.79
CA ILE A 390 1.16 -9.59 -21.51
C ILE A 390 0.55 -8.59 -20.51
N LEU A 391 1.33 -7.57 -20.16
CA LEU A 391 1.01 -6.60 -19.13
C LEU A 391 0.92 -5.17 -19.70
N PRO A 392 0.20 -4.25 -19.05
CA PRO A 392 0.29 -2.82 -19.36
C PRO A 392 1.74 -2.31 -19.26
N SER A 393 2.10 -1.30 -20.08
CA SER A 393 3.48 -0.84 -20.29
C SER A 393 4.25 -0.43 -19.01
N GLN A 394 3.54 -0.07 -17.95
CA GLN A 394 4.14 0.30 -16.67
C GLN A 394 4.56 -0.90 -15.81
N TYR A 395 4.10 -2.09 -16.16
CA TYR A 395 4.36 -3.32 -15.42
C TYR A 395 5.21 -4.27 -16.25
N LYS A 396 6.13 -4.94 -15.59
CA LYS A 396 7.06 -5.87 -16.26
C LYS A 396 6.84 -7.29 -15.73
N ALA A 397 6.90 -8.24 -16.63
CA ALA A 397 7.11 -9.64 -16.32
C ALA A 397 8.61 -9.86 -16.07
N TYR A 398 9.12 -11.05 -16.32
CA TYR A 398 10.55 -11.35 -16.18
C TYR A 398 11.35 -10.70 -17.32
N THR A 399 12.32 -9.85 -16.98
CA THR A 399 13.14 -9.12 -17.95
C THR A 399 14.43 -9.84 -18.29
N SER A 400 14.97 -10.63 -17.35
CA SER A 400 16.20 -11.39 -17.53
C SER A 400 16.12 -12.73 -16.78
N LYS A 401 17.14 -13.57 -17.00
CA LYS A 401 17.29 -14.84 -16.30
C LYS A 401 17.50 -14.65 -14.79
N GLU A 402 18.27 -13.66 -14.43
CA GLU A 402 18.55 -13.28 -13.05
C GLU A 402 17.27 -12.80 -12.35
N ASP A 403 16.47 -11.99 -13.03
CA ASP A 403 15.18 -11.51 -12.55
C ASP A 403 14.19 -12.67 -12.35
N PHE A 404 14.17 -13.64 -13.30
CA PHE A 404 13.37 -14.84 -13.13
C PHE A 404 13.78 -15.65 -11.91
N VAL A 405 15.08 -15.94 -11.76
CA VAL A 405 15.59 -16.70 -10.61
C VAL A 405 15.29 -15.99 -9.30
N ALA A 406 15.48 -14.68 -9.24
CA ALA A 406 15.23 -13.90 -8.03
C ALA A 406 13.76 -13.89 -7.60
N CYS A 407 12.82 -13.75 -8.56
CA CYS A 407 11.39 -13.58 -8.26
C CYS A 407 10.61 -14.89 -8.19
N TYR A 408 10.99 -15.92 -8.98
CA TYR A 408 10.22 -17.17 -9.09
C TYR A 408 9.89 -17.78 -7.69
N PRO A 409 8.67 -18.26 -7.43
CA PRO A 409 7.53 -18.46 -8.35
C PRO A 409 6.61 -17.24 -8.50
N PHE A 410 6.97 -16.10 -7.93
CA PHE A 410 6.27 -14.83 -8.14
C PHE A 410 6.69 -14.18 -9.45
N VAL A 411 5.84 -13.31 -10.00
CA VAL A 411 6.14 -12.50 -11.18
C VAL A 411 6.39 -11.05 -10.78
N PRO A 412 7.43 -10.36 -11.28
CA PRO A 412 7.83 -9.03 -10.82
C PRO A 412 6.69 -8.00 -10.70
N TYR A 413 5.77 -7.94 -11.67
CA TYR A 413 4.63 -7.00 -11.63
C TYR A 413 3.79 -7.11 -10.36
N GLN A 414 3.75 -8.31 -9.74
CA GLN A 414 2.89 -8.58 -8.59
C GLN A 414 3.30 -7.73 -7.38
N PHE A 415 4.59 -7.53 -7.19
CA PHE A 415 5.11 -6.72 -6.09
C PHE A 415 4.71 -5.24 -6.22
N GLN A 416 4.81 -4.69 -7.44
CA GLN A 416 4.40 -3.31 -7.72
C GLN A 416 2.89 -3.14 -7.60
N LEU A 417 2.12 -4.05 -8.20
CA LEU A 417 0.67 -3.97 -8.22
C LEU A 417 0.08 -4.10 -6.81
N ILE A 418 0.59 -5.02 -5.99
CA ILE A 418 0.08 -5.24 -4.64
C ILE A 418 0.33 -4.04 -3.73
N MET A 419 1.45 -3.33 -3.88
CA MET A 419 1.72 -2.12 -3.13
C MET A 419 0.68 -1.02 -3.43
N LYS A 420 0.33 -0.83 -4.70
CA LYS A 420 -0.72 0.11 -5.11
C LYS A 420 -2.11 -0.28 -4.60
N VAL A 421 -2.42 -1.59 -4.62
CA VAL A 421 -3.67 -2.11 -4.03
C VAL A 421 -3.73 -1.83 -2.53
N LEU A 422 -2.62 -2.07 -1.80
CA LEU A 422 -2.54 -1.79 -0.36
C LEU A 422 -2.78 -0.32 -0.05
N ASP A 423 -2.08 0.58 -0.73
CA ASP A 423 -2.24 2.02 -0.53
C ASP A 423 -3.67 2.48 -0.80
N SER A 424 -4.28 1.96 -1.87
CA SER A 424 -5.67 2.27 -2.18
C SER A 424 -6.64 1.77 -1.11
N PHE A 425 -6.43 0.55 -0.61
CA PHE A 425 -7.30 -0.05 0.40
C PHE A 425 -7.18 0.63 1.77
N VAL A 426 -5.98 1.12 2.12
CA VAL A 426 -5.78 1.97 3.30
C VAL A 426 -6.55 3.28 3.16
N ASN A 427 -6.45 3.93 1.99
CA ASN A 427 -7.15 5.19 1.72
C ASN A 427 -8.68 5.03 1.74
N MET A 428 -9.19 3.88 1.31
CA MET A 428 -10.62 3.52 1.39
C MET A 428 -11.07 3.03 2.78
N ASN A 429 -10.16 2.94 3.75
CA ASN A 429 -10.40 2.30 5.05
C ASN A 429 -10.91 0.84 4.94
N TYR A 430 -10.46 0.11 3.94
CA TYR A 430 -10.73 -1.32 3.79
C TYR A 430 -9.81 -2.17 4.66
N VAL A 431 -8.61 -1.66 4.95
CA VAL A 431 -7.62 -2.24 5.85
C VAL A 431 -7.08 -1.18 6.81
N ASP A 432 -6.45 -1.63 7.89
CA ASP A 432 -5.85 -0.73 8.88
C ASP A 432 -4.72 0.12 8.26
N LYS A 433 -4.55 1.35 8.75
CA LYS A 433 -3.48 2.27 8.33
C LYS A 433 -2.08 1.70 8.56
N GLN A 434 -1.93 0.78 9.50
CA GLN A 434 -0.65 0.10 9.77
C GLN A 434 -0.24 -0.86 8.65
N VAL A 435 -1.18 -1.29 7.80
CA VAL A 435 -0.97 -2.18 6.65
C VAL A 435 -0.59 -1.41 5.38
N LYS A 436 -0.28 -0.12 5.49
CA LYS A 436 0.12 0.70 4.35
C LYS A 436 1.19 0.01 3.49
N GLY A 437 1.14 0.21 2.17
CA GLY A 437 2.07 -0.35 1.21
C GLY A 437 3.53 -0.01 1.54
N ASN A 438 4.17 -0.85 2.33
CA ASN A 438 5.55 -0.70 2.77
C ASN A 438 6.29 -2.05 2.72
N GLU A 439 7.60 -2.01 2.92
CA GLU A 439 8.47 -3.19 2.94
C GLU A 439 7.97 -4.29 3.89
N ARG A 440 7.54 -3.91 5.10
CA ARG A 440 7.05 -4.86 6.12
C ARG A 440 5.83 -5.63 5.64
N SER A 441 4.89 -4.93 5.01
CA SER A 441 3.67 -5.55 4.46
C SER A 441 4.01 -6.48 3.31
N LEU A 442 4.89 -6.07 2.39
CA LEU A 442 5.30 -6.90 1.26
C LEU A 442 6.03 -8.17 1.71
N ILE A 443 6.95 -8.08 2.67
CA ILE A 443 7.66 -9.23 3.25
C ILE A 443 6.67 -10.21 3.86
N ASN A 444 5.74 -9.72 4.70
CA ASN A 444 4.74 -10.58 5.37
C ASN A 444 3.85 -11.31 4.38
N ILE A 445 3.32 -10.58 3.41
CA ILE A 445 2.41 -11.11 2.40
C ILE A 445 3.14 -12.17 1.57
N THR A 446 4.34 -11.86 1.08
CA THR A 446 5.15 -12.79 0.28
C THR A 446 5.52 -14.03 1.06
N PHE A 447 5.93 -13.89 2.32
CA PHE A 447 6.25 -15.03 3.19
C PHE A 447 5.03 -15.91 3.47
N SER A 448 3.87 -15.30 3.74
CA SER A 448 2.62 -16.04 3.96
C SER A 448 2.22 -16.85 2.73
N ILE A 449 2.29 -16.24 1.54
CA ILE A 449 1.99 -16.92 0.27
C ILE A 449 3.02 -18.03 0.01
N ALA A 450 4.32 -17.77 0.18
CA ALA A 450 5.36 -18.78 -0.01
C ALA A 450 5.15 -19.99 0.92
N LYS A 451 4.74 -19.76 2.15
CA LYS A 451 4.42 -20.82 3.13
C LYS A 451 3.15 -21.60 2.75
N GLU A 452 2.09 -20.89 2.35
CA GLU A 452 0.83 -21.51 1.92
C GLU A 452 1.03 -22.37 0.66
N THR A 453 1.92 -21.95 -0.24
CA THR A 453 2.19 -22.61 -1.52
C THR A 453 3.41 -23.54 -1.50
N ALA A 454 3.99 -23.81 -0.33
CA ALA A 454 5.21 -24.58 -0.13
C ALA A 454 5.23 -25.96 -0.80
N ASP A 455 4.08 -26.60 -0.90
CA ASP A 455 3.92 -27.94 -1.48
C ASP A 455 3.56 -27.94 -2.98
N MET A 456 3.40 -26.77 -3.62
CA MET A 456 3.21 -26.65 -5.08
C MET A 456 4.45 -27.10 -5.84
N GLU A 457 4.26 -27.54 -7.08
CA GLU A 457 5.35 -28.06 -7.89
C GLU A 457 6.06 -26.96 -8.69
N VAL A 458 7.37 -27.14 -8.86
CA VAL A 458 8.17 -26.27 -9.75
C VAL A 458 7.66 -26.42 -11.20
N GLY A 459 7.42 -25.29 -11.85
CA GLY A 459 6.73 -25.18 -13.14
C GLY A 459 5.40 -24.43 -13.01
N GLU A 460 4.91 -24.26 -11.81
CA GLU A 460 3.75 -23.42 -11.52
C GLU A 460 4.17 -22.01 -11.09
N PHE A 461 3.25 -21.04 -11.17
CA PHE A 461 3.41 -19.64 -10.77
C PHE A 461 2.37 -19.25 -9.73
N ILE A 462 2.71 -18.30 -8.88
CA ILE A 462 1.78 -17.72 -7.94
C ILE A 462 0.83 -16.79 -8.71
N SER A 463 -0.47 -17.07 -8.66
CA SER A 463 -1.50 -16.19 -9.21
C SER A 463 -1.82 -15.03 -8.26
N PHE A 464 -2.27 -13.91 -8.82
CA PHE A 464 -2.44 -12.67 -8.04
C PHE A 464 -3.57 -12.76 -6.99
N ASP A 465 -4.56 -13.62 -7.18
CA ASP A 465 -5.63 -13.87 -6.19
C ASP A 465 -5.11 -14.30 -4.81
N ARG A 466 -3.94 -14.98 -4.76
CA ARG A 466 -3.32 -15.41 -3.51
C ARG A 466 -2.98 -14.24 -2.58
N PHE A 467 -2.64 -13.11 -3.14
CA PHE A 467 -2.35 -11.89 -2.39
C PHE A 467 -3.57 -11.41 -1.59
N PHE A 468 -4.78 -11.58 -2.13
CA PHE A 468 -6.00 -11.23 -1.40
C PHE A 468 -6.14 -12.06 -0.11
N GLY A 469 -5.94 -13.37 -0.17
CA GLY A 469 -5.99 -14.25 1.00
C GLY A 469 -4.98 -13.87 2.07
N ALA A 470 -3.72 -13.68 1.66
CA ALA A 470 -2.63 -13.34 2.57
C ALA A 470 -2.79 -11.96 3.23
N MET A 471 -3.37 -10.98 2.52
CA MET A 471 -3.58 -9.62 3.03
C MET A 471 -4.78 -9.51 3.97
N PHE A 472 -5.88 -10.22 3.67
CA PHE A 472 -7.18 -9.91 4.25
C PHE A 472 -7.72 -10.95 5.23
N GLN A 473 -7.07 -12.10 5.39
CA GLN A 473 -7.43 -13.05 6.45
C GLN A 473 -7.15 -12.43 7.83
N GLY A 474 -8.15 -11.68 8.33
CA GLY A 474 -8.14 -11.11 9.68
C GLY A 474 -7.89 -9.59 9.77
N SER A 475 -7.45 -8.90 8.71
CA SER A 475 -7.17 -7.46 8.74
C SER A 475 -8.17 -6.59 7.97
N MET A 476 -9.13 -7.20 7.25
CA MET A 476 -10.11 -6.45 6.49
C MET A 476 -11.11 -5.76 7.41
N GLN A 477 -11.16 -4.43 7.34
CA GLN A 477 -12.08 -3.60 8.11
C GLN A 477 -13.54 -3.78 7.63
N HIS A 478 -14.50 -3.36 8.46
CA HIS A 478 -15.92 -3.52 8.19
C HIS A 478 -16.36 -2.96 6.82
N LEU A 479 -15.79 -1.83 6.38
CA LEU A 479 -16.11 -1.24 5.06
C LEU A 479 -15.68 -2.16 3.91
N GLY A 480 -14.46 -2.71 3.98
CA GLY A 480 -13.97 -3.65 2.98
C GLY A 480 -14.77 -4.95 2.95
N GLN A 481 -15.15 -5.47 4.12
CA GLN A 481 -16.01 -6.66 4.21
C GLN A 481 -17.38 -6.41 3.57
N ARG A 482 -17.99 -5.25 3.80
CA ARG A 482 -19.27 -4.87 3.16
C ARG A 482 -19.12 -4.71 1.65
N ALA A 483 -18.03 -4.11 1.18
CA ALA A 483 -17.81 -3.90 -0.25
C ALA A 483 -17.76 -5.20 -1.07
N ILE A 484 -17.27 -6.31 -0.50
CA ILE A 484 -17.20 -7.62 -1.17
C ILE A 484 -18.35 -8.57 -0.76
N ALA A 485 -19.23 -8.17 0.17
CA ALA A 485 -20.24 -9.04 0.74
C ALA A 485 -21.19 -9.64 -0.31
N ASN A 486 -21.70 -8.81 -1.24
CA ASN A 486 -22.61 -9.26 -2.30
C ASN A 486 -21.97 -10.32 -3.21
N ALA A 487 -20.65 -10.18 -3.50
CA ALA A 487 -19.91 -11.17 -4.28
C ALA A 487 -19.81 -12.49 -3.52
N ARG A 488 -19.43 -12.45 -2.24
CA ARG A 488 -19.34 -13.66 -1.40
C ARG A 488 -20.67 -14.37 -1.30
N GLN A 489 -21.75 -13.66 -1.05
CA GLN A 489 -23.10 -14.22 -1.00
C GLN A 489 -23.53 -14.86 -2.33
N ALA A 490 -23.20 -14.24 -3.47
CA ALA A 490 -23.48 -14.82 -4.77
C ALA A 490 -22.74 -16.16 -4.99
N LEU A 491 -21.52 -16.30 -4.48
CA LEU A 491 -20.71 -17.52 -4.59
C LEU A 491 -21.26 -18.68 -3.73
N GLU A 492 -21.93 -18.41 -2.61
CA GLU A 492 -22.51 -19.44 -1.73
C GLU A 492 -23.56 -20.32 -2.45
N HIS A 493 -24.14 -19.82 -3.53
CA HIS A 493 -25.12 -20.56 -4.33
C HIS A 493 -24.49 -21.51 -5.36
N ILE A 494 -23.17 -21.60 -5.45
CA ILE A 494 -22.47 -22.49 -6.36
C ILE A 494 -22.19 -23.81 -5.65
N ALA A 495 -22.86 -24.89 -6.11
CA ALA A 495 -22.76 -26.19 -5.46
C ALA A 495 -21.48 -26.96 -5.72
N ASP A 496 -20.80 -26.70 -6.84
CA ASP A 496 -19.55 -27.32 -7.24
C ASP A 496 -18.36 -26.59 -6.57
N PRO A 497 -17.59 -27.26 -5.69
CA PRO A 497 -16.51 -26.63 -4.94
C PRO A 497 -15.35 -26.12 -5.83
N GLU A 498 -14.99 -26.83 -6.89
CA GLU A 498 -13.91 -26.42 -7.80
C GLU A 498 -14.32 -25.18 -8.57
N LYS A 499 -15.56 -25.18 -9.07
CA LYS A 499 -16.14 -24.04 -9.75
C LYS A 499 -16.27 -22.84 -8.79
N GLN A 500 -16.74 -23.06 -7.56
CA GLN A 500 -16.84 -22.00 -6.55
C GLN A 500 -15.47 -21.38 -6.25
N GLU A 501 -14.41 -22.22 -6.14
CA GLU A 501 -13.04 -21.77 -5.91
C GLU A 501 -12.55 -20.91 -7.06
N PHE A 502 -12.73 -21.33 -8.31
CA PHE A 502 -12.31 -20.53 -9.47
C PHE A 502 -13.06 -19.20 -9.53
N TYR A 503 -14.36 -19.19 -9.26
CA TYR A 503 -15.17 -17.97 -9.20
C TYR A 503 -14.67 -17.03 -8.10
N ARG A 504 -14.30 -17.57 -6.93
CA ARG A 504 -13.71 -16.81 -5.83
C ARG A 504 -12.40 -16.13 -6.24
N ARG A 505 -11.52 -16.85 -6.92
CA ARG A 505 -10.25 -16.31 -7.44
C ARG A 505 -10.48 -15.13 -8.39
N VAL A 506 -11.42 -15.26 -9.33
CA VAL A 506 -11.81 -14.17 -10.24
C VAL A 506 -12.33 -12.96 -9.46
N VAL A 507 -13.20 -13.18 -8.48
CA VAL A 507 -13.75 -12.10 -7.63
C VAL A 507 -12.63 -11.38 -6.88
N TYR A 508 -11.66 -12.09 -6.31
CA TYR A 508 -10.56 -11.50 -5.56
C TYR A 508 -9.64 -10.64 -6.45
N VAL A 509 -9.27 -11.15 -7.61
CA VAL A 509 -8.49 -10.39 -8.59
C VAL A 509 -9.24 -9.13 -9.02
N LEU A 510 -10.49 -9.29 -9.43
CA LEU A 510 -11.32 -8.17 -9.88
C LEU A 510 -11.48 -7.12 -8.79
N PHE A 511 -11.74 -7.54 -7.54
CA PHE A 511 -11.90 -6.62 -6.42
C PHE A 511 -10.64 -5.80 -6.14
N MET A 512 -9.45 -6.42 -6.22
CA MET A 512 -8.20 -5.71 -6.03
C MET A 512 -7.96 -4.64 -7.11
N ILE A 513 -8.13 -4.99 -8.39
CA ILE A 513 -7.82 -4.05 -9.49
C ILE A 513 -8.91 -3.00 -9.73
N CYS A 514 -10.18 -3.30 -9.43
CA CYS A 514 -11.26 -2.32 -9.52
C CYS A 514 -11.14 -1.20 -8.48
N ASN A 515 -10.54 -1.49 -7.34
CA ASN A 515 -10.40 -0.58 -6.22
C ASN A 515 -9.02 0.08 -6.15
N LEU A 516 -8.24 0.08 -7.22
CA LEU A 516 -7.06 0.93 -7.36
C LEU A 516 -7.46 2.41 -7.28
N SER A 517 -6.53 3.26 -6.88
CA SER A 517 -6.75 4.72 -6.84
C SER A 517 -7.10 5.26 -8.23
N ASP A 518 -7.78 6.40 -8.31
CA ASP A 518 -8.13 7.01 -9.60
C ASP A 518 -6.91 7.35 -10.45
N VAL A 519 -5.74 7.55 -9.82
CA VAL A 519 -4.46 7.76 -10.49
C VAL A 519 -3.89 6.44 -11.05
N ASP A 520 -4.08 5.33 -10.34
CA ASP A 520 -3.51 4.03 -10.70
C ASP A 520 -4.42 3.18 -11.60
N LYS A 521 -5.74 3.35 -11.52
CA LYS A 521 -6.71 2.62 -12.37
C LYS A 521 -6.38 2.64 -13.86
N PRO A 522 -6.01 3.79 -14.47
CA PRO A 522 -5.66 3.81 -15.89
C PRO A 522 -4.43 2.96 -16.22
N SER A 523 -3.54 2.72 -15.25
CA SER A 523 -2.33 1.93 -15.42
C SER A 523 -2.59 0.42 -15.41
N PHE A 524 -3.71 -0.03 -14.81
CA PHE A 524 -4.09 -1.45 -14.77
C PHE A 524 -5.62 -1.62 -14.80
N LEU A 525 -6.19 -1.49 -15.99
CA LEU A 525 -7.64 -1.58 -16.19
C LEU A 525 -8.19 -2.98 -15.87
N ALA A 526 -9.37 -3.03 -15.29
CA ALA A 526 -10.09 -4.28 -14.99
C ALA A 526 -10.74 -4.88 -16.25
N THR A 527 -9.90 -5.20 -17.25
CA THR A 527 -10.30 -5.90 -18.47
C THR A 527 -10.24 -7.41 -18.30
N ILE A 528 -10.94 -8.14 -19.16
CA ILE A 528 -10.92 -9.61 -19.13
C ILE A 528 -9.51 -10.16 -19.36
N ASP A 529 -8.73 -9.55 -20.26
CA ASP A 529 -7.37 -10.01 -20.58
C ASP A 529 -6.40 -9.78 -19.41
N ASN A 530 -6.54 -8.67 -18.70
CA ASN A 530 -5.78 -8.42 -17.49
C ASN A 530 -6.15 -9.41 -16.37
N ILE A 531 -7.45 -9.68 -16.17
CA ILE A 531 -7.91 -10.69 -15.19
C ILE A 531 -7.33 -12.07 -15.50
N VAL A 532 -7.35 -12.48 -16.77
CA VAL A 532 -6.77 -13.75 -17.24
C VAL A 532 -5.27 -13.82 -16.93
N THR A 533 -4.52 -12.74 -17.21
CA THR A 533 -3.08 -12.66 -16.92
C THR A 533 -2.79 -12.76 -15.42
N LEU A 534 -3.60 -12.13 -14.58
CA LEU A 534 -3.46 -12.19 -13.12
C LEU A 534 -3.77 -13.55 -12.50
N LEU A 535 -4.57 -14.38 -13.18
CA LEU A 535 -4.95 -15.73 -12.75
C LEU A 535 -4.00 -16.82 -13.26
N MET A 536 -3.01 -16.48 -14.06
CA MET A 536 -2.11 -17.43 -14.73
C MET A 536 -1.25 -18.18 -13.68
N THR A 537 -1.23 -19.51 -13.80
CA THR A 537 -0.47 -20.40 -12.90
C THR A 537 0.51 -21.31 -13.62
N LYS A 538 0.40 -21.49 -14.94
CA LYS A 538 1.27 -22.39 -15.73
C LYS A 538 1.60 -21.79 -17.07
N VAL A 539 2.82 -22.02 -17.53
CA VAL A 539 3.29 -21.54 -18.85
C VAL A 539 2.51 -22.15 -20.02
N ASP A 540 2.12 -23.41 -19.88
CA ASP A 540 1.41 -24.16 -20.92
C ASP A 540 -0.12 -24.05 -20.81
N ALA A 541 -0.65 -23.22 -19.90
CA ALA A 541 -2.08 -23.04 -19.76
C ALA A 541 -2.70 -22.36 -20.98
N SER A 542 -3.86 -22.84 -21.41
CA SER A 542 -4.60 -22.23 -22.52
C SER A 542 -5.26 -20.93 -22.08
N LYS A 543 -4.71 -19.78 -22.51
CA LYS A 543 -5.32 -18.47 -22.28
C LYS A 543 -6.76 -18.39 -22.77
N ALA A 544 -7.05 -19.01 -23.91
CA ALA A 544 -8.40 -19.01 -24.48
C ALA A 544 -9.42 -19.76 -23.59
N ALA A 545 -8.99 -20.87 -22.99
CA ALA A 545 -9.83 -21.62 -22.07
C ALA A 545 -10.11 -20.80 -20.78
N ILE A 546 -9.05 -20.24 -20.18
CA ILE A 546 -9.19 -19.40 -18.99
C ILE A 546 -10.05 -18.16 -19.30
N LYS A 547 -9.87 -17.54 -20.46
CA LYS A 547 -10.67 -16.39 -20.89
C LYS A 547 -12.15 -16.75 -21.02
N HIS A 548 -12.47 -17.93 -21.54
CA HIS A 548 -13.85 -18.42 -21.62
C HIS A 548 -14.45 -18.63 -20.21
N GLU A 549 -13.71 -19.26 -19.31
CA GLU A 549 -14.15 -19.46 -17.93
C GLU A 549 -14.33 -18.11 -17.19
N VAL A 550 -13.37 -17.19 -17.30
CA VAL A 550 -13.49 -15.84 -16.73
C VAL A 550 -14.71 -15.11 -17.30
N SER A 551 -14.97 -15.20 -18.61
CA SER A 551 -16.15 -14.61 -19.24
C SER A 551 -17.44 -15.15 -18.62
N THR A 552 -17.49 -16.46 -18.33
CA THR A 552 -18.62 -17.12 -17.68
C THR A 552 -18.84 -16.60 -16.27
N VAL A 553 -17.74 -16.42 -15.50
CA VAL A 553 -17.80 -15.84 -14.14
C VAL A 553 -18.31 -14.41 -14.18
N LEU A 554 -17.77 -13.59 -15.08
CA LEU A 554 -18.17 -12.17 -15.21
C LEU A 554 -19.66 -12.06 -15.60
N ALA A 555 -20.12 -12.89 -16.53
CA ALA A 555 -21.53 -12.95 -16.89
C ALA A 555 -22.43 -13.34 -15.69
N PHE A 556 -22.01 -14.34 -14.90
CA PHE A 556 -22.68 -14.72 -13.68
C PHE A 556 -22.76 -13.57 -12.66
N LEU A 557 -21.67 -12.86 -12.44
CA LEU A 557 -21.63 -11.74 -11.47
C LEU A 557 -22.48 -10.55 -11.95
N ILE A 558 -22.55 -10.30 -13.26
CA ILE A 558 -23.47 -9.31 -13.85
C ILE A 558 -24.93 -9.76 -13.63
N ASP A 559 -25.24 -11.04 -13.89
CA ASP A 559 -26.57 -11.59 -13.66
C ASP A 559 -27.04 -11.45 -12.21
N LYS A 560 -26.14 -11.63 -11.26
CA LYS A 560 -26.40 -11.44 -9.82
C LYS A 560 -26.38 -9.97 -9.37
N ALA A 561 -26.18 -9.02 -10.28
CA ALA A 561 -26.04 -7.59 -9.99
C ALA A 561 -24.94 -7.29 -8.94
N VAL A 562 -23.84 -8.03 -9.02
CA VAL A 562 -22.64 -7.81 -8.19
C VAL A 562 -21.71 -6.81 -8.86
N ILE A 563 -21.56 -6.94 -10.17
CA ILE A 563 -20.69 -6.08 -10.99
C ILE A 563 -21.46 -5.53 -12.19
N ARG A 564 -20.89 -4.49 -12.78
CA ARG A 564 -21.34 -3.95 -14.07
C ARG A 564 -20.19 -3.99 -15.06
N LYS A 565 -20.55 -4.02 -16.34
CA LYS A 565 -19.65 -3.81 -17.46
C LYS A 565 -19.80 -2.37 -17.94
N THR A 566 -18.69 -1.67 -18.16
CA THR A 566 -18.65 -0.31 -18.68
C THR A 566 -17.58 -0.20 -19.77
N LYS A 567 -17.60 0.88 -20.55
CA LYS A 567 -16.56 1.17 -21.55
C LYS A 567 -15.79 2.42 -21.13
N THR A 568 -14.48 2.37 -21.27
CA THR A 568 -13.61 3.55 -21.11
C THR A 568 -13.80 4.51 -22.30
N GLU A 569 -13.26 5.71 -22.19
CA GLU A 569 -13.23 6.68 -23.29
C GLU A 569 -12.49 6.13 -24.52
N THR A 570 -11.53 5.23 -24.31
CA THR A 570 -10.77 4.52 -25.38
C THR A 570 -11.52 3.33 -25.97
N GLY A 571 -12.73 3.02 -25.49
CA GLY A 571 -13.58 1.93 -25.95
C GLY A 571 -13.26 0.55 -25.31
N SER A 572 -12.31 0.48 -24.37
CA SER A 572 -12.00 -0.77 -23.67
C SER A 572 -13.11 -1.15 -22.71
N GLU A 573 -13.52 -2.41 -22.73
CA GLU A 573 -14.50 -2.95 -21.78
C GLU A 573 -13.84 -3.22 -20.43
N ILE A 574 -14.41 -2.66 -19.37
CA ILE A 574 -13.97 -2.84 -17.99
C ILE A 574 -15.13 -3.26 -17.09
N TYR A 575 -14.79 -3.88 -15.97
CA TYR A 575 -15.74 -4.38 -14.99
C TYR A 575 -15.55 -3.65 -13.66
N GLU A 576 -16.66 -3.33 -12.97
CA GLU A 576 -16.66 -2.60 -11.71
C GLU A 576 -17.67 -3.20 -10.75
N PHE A 577 -17.38 -3.19 -9.45
CA PHE A 577 -18.35 -3.61 -8.44
C PHE A 577 -19.42 -2.55 -8.23
N TYR A 578 -20.64 -3.03 -8.00
CA TYR A 578 -21.69 -2.19 -7.44
C TYR A 578 -21.49 -2.00 -5.93
N THR A 579 -21.86 -0.82 -5.42
CA THR A 579 -22.07 -0.65 -3.99
C THR A 579 -23.27 -1.49 -3.54
N GLU A 580 -23.44 -1.66 -2.23
CA GLU A 580 -24.57 -2.43 -1.69
C GLU A 580 -25.93 -1.89 -2.16
N GLU A 581 -26.10 -0.56 -2.16
CA GLU A 581 -27.34 0.08 -2.61
C GLU A 581 -27.48 0.03 -4.14
N GLU A 582 -26.39 0.21 -4.90
CA GLU A 582 -26.43 0.03 -6.35
C GLU A 582 -26.83 -1.40 -6.74
N SER A 583 -26.31 -2.40 -6.03
CA SER A 583 -26.68 -3.81 -6.27
C SER A 583 -28.18 -4.05 -6.04
N LYS A 584 -28.74 -3.52 -4.94
CA LYS A 584 -30.18 -3.59 -4.67
C LYS A 584 -31.00 -2.92 -5.75
N VAL A 585 -30.60 -1.73 -6.18
CA VAL A 585 -31.26 -0.97 -7.26
C VAL A 585 -31.14 -1.72 -8.59
N ALA A 586 -29.96 -2.27 -8.91
CA ALA A 586 -29.76 -3.04 -10.14
C ALA A 586 -30.69 -4.28 -10.20
N GLN A 587 -30.87 -4.97 -9.07
CA GLN A 587 -31.79 -6.09 -8.98
C GLN A 587 -33.28 -5.65 -9.15
N LEU A 588 -33.66 -4.52 -8.54
CA LEU A 588 -35.01 -3.98 -8.71
C LEU A 588 -35.26 -3.60 -10.17
N ILE A 589 -34.29 -2.93 -10.83
CA ILE A 589 -34.37 -2.60 -12.26
C ILE A 589 -34.47 -3.86 -13.10
N LYS A 590 -33.68 -4.89 -12.83
CA LYS A 590 -33.72 -6.16 -13.56
C LYS A 590 -35.10 -6.83 -13.47
N ASN A 591 -35.75 -6.73 -12.33
CA ASN A 591 -37.07 -7.33 -12.07
C ASN A 591 -38.23 -6.49 -12.63
N GLN A 592 -37.98 -5.28 -13.13
CA GLN A 592 -39.02 -4.46 -13.75
C GLN A 592 -39.57 -5.15 -14.99
N GLN A 593 -40.91 -5.30 -15.01
CA GLN A 593 -41.61 -5.79 -16.18
C GLN A 593 -41.87 -4.64 -17.13
N VAL A 594 -41.38 -4.77 -18.36
CA VAL A 594 -41.64 -3.84 -19.46
C VAL A 594 -42.69 -4.48 -20.36
N ASP A 595 -43.90 -3.92 -20.35
CA ASP A 595 -44.96 -4.35 -21.27
C ASP A 595 -44.69 -3.82 -22.70
N SER A 596 -45.36 -4.39 -23.69
CA SER A 596 -45.22 -4.01 -25.08
C SER A 596 -45.55 -2.53 -25.32
N ASN A 597 -46.44 -1.95 -24.52
CA ASN A 597 -46.81 -0.56 -24.62
C ASN A 597 -45.67 0.38 -24.22
N THR A 598 -45.08 0.12 -23.04
CA THR A 598 -43.91 0.88 -22.57
C THR A 598 -42.71 0.76 -23.54
N TYR A 599 -42.45 -0.43 -24.06
CA TYR A 599 -41.42 -0.70 -25.03
C TYR A 599 -41.61 0.14 -26.33
N SER A 600 -42.87 0.10 -26.87
CA SER A 600 -43.19 0.86 -28.08
C SER A 600 -43.24 2.35 -27.85
N ASP A 601 -43.59 2.85 -26.67
CA ASP A 601 -43.56 4.28 -26.33
C ASP A 601 -42.15 4.84 -26.29
N GLU A 602 -41.18 4.05 -25.85
CA GLU A 602 -39.76 4.44 -25.88
C GLU A 602 -39.20 4.41 -27.31
N LEU A 603 -39.57 3.40 -28.14
CA LEU A 603 -39.21 3.35 -29.56
C LEU A 603 -39.76 4.58 -30.34
N LYS A 604 -40.96 5.02 -30.02
CA LYS A 604 -41.57 6.18 -30.62
C LYS A 604 -40.63 7.39 -30.60
N SER A 605 -39.98 7.65 -29.47
CA SER A 605 -39.12 8.84 -29.33
C SER A 605 -37.92 8.77 -30.29
N ILE A 606 -37.37 7.57 -30.52
CA ILE A 606 -36.27 7.34 -31.47
C ILE A 606 -36.76 7.58 -32.90
N PHE A 607 -37.83 6.89 -33.29
CA PHE A 607 -38.37 6.94 -34.64
C PHE A 607 -38.85 8.34 -35.02
N PHE A 608 -39.56 9.01 -34.11
CA PHE A 608 -40.02 10.38 -34.35
C PHE A 608 -38.86 11.35 -34.48
N SER A 609 -37.82 11.23 -33.64
CA SER A 609 -36.64 12.09 -33.78
C SER A 609 -35.88 11.87 -35.09
N HIS A 610 -35.82 10.64 -35.60
CA HIS A 610 -35.23 10.32 -36.89
C HIS A 610 -35.94 11.00 -38.07
N PHE A 611 -37.28 11.05 -38.03
CA PHE A 611 -38.10 11.67 -39.07
C PHE A 611 -38.49 13.13 -38.75
N GLY A 612 -37.74 13.84 -37.90
CA GLY A 612 -37.93 15.25 -37.61
C GLY A 612 -39.22 15.58 -36.83
N ASN A 613 -39.70 14.65 -36.01
CA ASN A 613 -40.94 14.77 -35.23
C ASN A 613 -42.18 15.03 -36.12
N PRO A 614 -42.60 14.05 -36.90
CA PRO A 614 -43.66 14.19 -37.88
C PRO A 614 -44.98 14.66 -37.25
N SER A 615 -45.71 15.53 -37.98
CA SER A 615 -47.04 15.99 -37.58
C SER A 615 -48.11 15.10 -38.16
N ASN A 616 -49.30 15.10 -37.54
CA ASN A 616 -50.45 14.33 -37.99
C ASN A 616 -51.05 14.79 -39.33
N LYS A 617 -50.57 15.88 -39.88
CA LYS A 617 -50.96 16.41 -41.21
C LYS A 617 -49.73 16.81 -42.00
N LYS A 618 -49.70 16.41 -43.27
CA LYS A 618 -48.67 16.85 -44.23
C LYS A 618 -49.37 17.45 -45.45
N THR A 619 -49.00 18.64 -45.84
CA THR A 619 -49.54 19.28 -47.06
C THR A 619 -48.56 19.09 -48.19
N PHE A 620 -49.06 18.57 -49.32
CA PHE A 620 -48.33 18.46 -50.55
C PHE A 620 -49.11 19.17 -51.66
N ALA A 621 -48.50 20.16 -52.27
CA ALA A 621 -49.14 21.13 -53.16
C ALA A 621 -50.38 21.77 -52.50
N THR A 622 -51.59 21.52 -52.94
CA THR A 622 -52.85 22.06 -52.44
C THR A 622 -53.65 21.09 -51.55
N ARG A 623 -53.14 19.85 -51.35
CA ARG A 623 -53.81 18.82 -50.59
C ARG A 623 -53.13 18.56 -49.29
N SER A 624 -53.89 18.43 -48.22
CA SER A 624 -53.43 17.97 -46.91
C SER A 624 -53.84 16.52 -46.72
N PHE A 625 -52.87 15.74 -46.25
CA PHE A 625 -52.99 14.31 -45.94
C PHE A 625 -52.83 14.07 -44.45
N ASN A 626 -53.67 13.26 -43.86
CA ASN A 626 -53.48 12.78 -42.50
C ASN A 626 -52.45 11.65 -42.51
N VAL A 627 -51.45 11.79 -41.67
CA VAL A 627 -50.35 10.84 -41.54
C VAL A 627 -50.56 10.02 -40.27
N GLY A 628 -50.56 8.69 -40.43
CA GLY A 628 -50.54 7.74 -39.33
C GLY A 628 -49.13 7.15 -39.13
N ILE A 629 -48.76 6.92 -37.89
CA ILE A 629 -47.55 6.20 -37.56
C ILE A 629 -47.93 5.03 -36.60
N ASN A 630 -47.55 3.84 -36.99
CA ASN A 630 -47.80 2.65 -36.19
C ASN A 630 -46.43 1.98 -35.84
N ILE A 631 -46.34 1.46 -34.64
CA ILE A 631 -45.24 0.62 -34.19
C ILE A 631 -45.84 -0.73 -33.71
N ASP A 632 -45.48 -1.82 -34.38
CA ASP A 632 -46.05 -3.16 -34.16
C ASP A 632 -47.59 -3.15 -34.05
N GLY A 633 -48.27 -2.39 -34.95
CA GLY A 633 -49.70 -2.29 -35.02
C GLY A 633 -50.36 -1.27 -34.06
N ARG A 634 -49.61 -0.64 -33.16
CA ARG A 634 -50.10 0.42 -32.26
C ARG A 634 -49.95 1.78 -32.91
N ASN A 635 -51.07 2.51 -32.96
CA ASN A 635 -51.11 3.87 -33.58
C ASN A 635 -50.63 4.95 -32.61
N TYR A 636 -49.81 5.88 -33.09
CA TYR A 636 -49.21 6.97 -32.34
C TYR A 636 -49.51 8.37 -32.87
N LEU A 637 -50.12 8.52 -34.03
CA LEU A 637 -50.29 9.85 -34.59
C LEU A 637 -51.74 10.14 -35.05
N SER A 638 -52.28 9.38 -36.00
CA SER A 638 -53.68 9.55 -36.47
C SER A 638 -54.32 8.19 -36.75
N ASN A 639 -55.53 7.99 -36.21
CA ASN A 639 -56.28 6.74 -36.44
C ASN A 639 -56.96 6.71 -37.82
N ASN A 640 -57.26 7.88 -38.44
CA ASN A 640 -57.83 8.00 -39.76
C ASN A 640 -56.78 8.62 -40.71
N ALA A 641 -55.76 7.87 -40.99
CA ALA A 641 -54.66 8.33 -41.83
C ALA A 641 -54.93 8.04 -43.32
N ASP A 642 -54.58 9.01 -44.17
CA ASP A 642 -54.56 8.86 -45.65
C ASP A 642 -53.27 8.12 -46.06
N ILE A 643 -52.18 8.27 -45.26
CA ILE A 643 -50.89 7.63 -45.45
C ILE A 643 -50.43 7.10 -44.11
N CYS A 644 -50.04 5.81 -44.04
CA CYS A 644 -49.50 5.17 -42.81
C CYS A 644 -48.00 4.84 -43.00
N ILE A 645 -47.23 5.10 -41.93
CA ILE A 645 -45.87 4.61 -41.80
C ILE A 645 -45.91 3.57 -40.65
N ASP A 646 -45.59 2.32 -41.01
CA ASP A 646 -45.59 1.20 -40.06
C ASP A 646 -44.13 0.80 -39.75
N PHE A 647 -43.78 0.68 -38.49
CA PHE A 647 -42.49 0.16 -38.00
C PHE A 647 -42.74 -1.23 -37.46
N VAL A 648 -42.11 -2.23 -38.05
CA VAL A 648 -42.24 -3.63 -37.66
C VAL A 648 -40.96 -4.08 -37.00
N THR A 649 -41.01 -4.23 -35.67
CA THR A 649 -39.89 -4.69 -34.83
C THR A 649 -40.05 -6.16 -34.40
N THR A 650 -41.22 -6.74 -34.61
CA THR A 650 -41.53 -8.16 -34.36
C THR A 650 -42.27 -8.76 -35.53
N ALA A 651 -41.82 -9.92 -36.01
CA ALA A 651 -42.48 -10.64 -37.12
C ALA A 651 -42.28 -12.16 -36.97
N GLY A 652 -43.10 -12.90 -37.72
CA GLY A 652 -43.01 -14.37 -37.81
C GLY A 652 -42.00 -14.88 -38.89
N THR A 653 -41.41 -13.98 -39.67
CA THR A 653 -40.49 -14.31 -40.76
C THR A 653 -39.35 -13.31 -40.83
N ASP A 654 -38.15 -13.74 -41.19
CA ASP A 654 -36.97 -12.91 -41.42
C ASP A 654 -36.89 -12.34 -42.85
N SER A 655 -37.68 -12.91 -43.80
CA SER A 655 -37.72 -12.46 -45.18
C SER A 655 -38.68 -11.29 -45.37
N ALA A 656 -38.14 -10.16 -45.85
CA ALA A 656 -38.94 -9.00 -46.23
C ALA A 656 -39.91 -9.30 -47.36
N GLU A 657 -39.56 -10.16 -48.31
CA GLU A 657 -40.41 -10.60 -49.44
C GLU A 657 -41.59 -11.45 -48.94
N GLN A 658 -41.34 -12.40 -48.03
CA GLN A 658 -42.42 -13.23 -47.43
C GLN A 658 -43.35 -12.35 -46.59
N PHE A 659 -42.78 -11.40 -45.82
CA PHE A 659 -43.59 -10.45 -45.06
C PHE A 659 -44.41 -9.56 -46.00
N ALA A 660 -43.83 -9.01 -47.07
CA ALA A 660 -44.52 -8.20 -48.06
C ALA A 660 -45.66 -8.97 -48.70
N PHE A 661 -45.46 -10.25 -49.05
CA PHE A 661 -46.50 -11.13 -49.60
C PHE A 661 -47.65 -11.33 -48.60
N SER A 662 -47.35 -11.53 -47.32
CA SER A 662 -48.37 -11.73 -46.27
C SER A 662 -49.23 -10.48 -46.05
N VAL A 663 -48.65 -9.29 -46.17
CA VAL A 663 -49.33 -7.99 -45.94
C VAL A 663 -49.98 -7.41 -47.18
N ASN A 664 -49.54 -7.81 -48.40
CA ASN A 664 -50.05 -7.29 -49.63
C ASN A 664 -51.58 -7.51 -49.85
N ASN A 665 -52.12 -8.56 -49.23
CA ASN A 665 -53.57 -8.84 -49.28
C ASN A 665 -54.43 -7.96 -48.30
N THR A 666 -53.79 -7.18 -47.45
CA THR A 666 -54.45 -6.41 -46.38
C THR A 666 -54.19 -4.87 -46.51
N SER A 667 -53.14 -4.42 -47.21
CA SER A 667 -52.78 -3.02 -47.34
C SER A 667 -53.21 -2.49 -48.72
N GLN A 668 -54.00 -1.43 -48.74
CA GLN A 668 -54.46 -0.75 -49.99
C GLN A 668 -53.42 0.22 -50.56
N GLY A 669 -52.15 -0.04 -50.49
CA GLY A 669 -51.08 0.76 -51.12
C GLY A 669 -50.79 2.11 -50.43
N THR A 670 -51.43 2.38 -49.29
CA THR A 670 -51.22 3.62 -48.51
C THR A 670 -50.22 3.46 -47.35
N HIS A 671 -49.64 2.28 -47.20
CA HIS A 671 -48.72 1.97 -46.13
C HIS A 671 -47.27 1.87 -46.65
N LEU A 672 -46.40 2.51 -45.90
CA LEU A 672 -44.97 2.44 -46.01
C LEU A 672 -44.44 1.68 -44.77
N ILE A 673 -43.90 0.46 -44.98
CA ILE A 673 -43.56 -0.42 -43.86
C ILE A 673 -42.05 -0.53 -43.76
N TYR A 674 -41.48 0.01 -42.65
CA TYR A 674 -40.07 -0.19 -42.26
C TYR A 674 -39.97 -1.52 -41.53
N PHE A 675 -39.27 -2.50 -42.15
CA PHE A 675 -39.13 -3.86 -41.64
C PHE A 675 -37.81 -4.03 -40.89
N LEU A 676 -37.84 -3.69 -39.58
CA LEU A 676 -36.63 -3.69 -38.73
C LEU A 676 -36.31 -5.04 -38.14
N TYR A 677 -37.27 -5.96 -38.09
CA TYR A 677 -37.21 -7.21 -37.33
C TYR A 677 -35.95 -8.06 -37.60
N PRO A 678 -35.48 -8.35 -38.81
CA PRO A 678 -34.30 -9.17 -39.04
C PRO A 678 -33.04 -8.57 -38.39
N GLN A 679 -32.81 -7.28 -38.60
CA GLN A 679 -31.61 -6.59 -38.06
C GLN A 679 -31.66 -6.47 -36.53
N LEU A 680 -32.84 -6.29 -35.96
CA LEU A 680 -33.04 -6.29 -34.49
C LEU A 680 -32.88 -7.68 -33.90
N LYS A 681 -33.37 -8.73 -34.59
CA LYS A 681 -33.21 -10.12 -34.17
C LYS A 681 -31.76 -10.53 -34.09
N ASP A 682 -30.95 -10.13 -35.06
CA ASP A 682 -29.53 -10.45 -35.12
C ASP A 682 -28.68 -9.63 -34.17
N ASN A 683 -29.19 -8.48 -33.69
CA ASN A 683 -28.49 -7.62 -32.74
C ASN A 683 -29.04 -7.82 -31.29
N ALA A 684 -28.61 -8.92 -30.67
CA ALA A 684 -29.03 -9.27 -29.31
C ALA A 684 -28.58 -8.24 -28.26
N GLU A 685 -27.42 -7.60 -28.47
CA GLU A 685 -26.86 -6.59 -27.58
C GLU A 685 -27.72 -5.33 -27.58
N LEU A 686 -28.09 -4.82 -28.75
CA LEU A 686 -28.98 -3.65 -28.85
C LEU A 686 -30.31 -3.88 -28.17
N ARG A 687 -30.92 -5.06 -28.38
CA ARG A 687 -32.19 -5.43 -27.72
C ARG A 687 -32.05 -5.46 -26.21
N ALA A 688 -30.98 -6.05 -25.69
CA ALA A 688 -30.72 -6.11 -24.26
C ALA A 688 -30.50 -4.73 -23.67
N ASN A 689 -29.68 -3.88 -24.32
CA ASN A 689 -29.41 -2.51 -23.92
C ASN A 689 -30.67 -1.65 -23.92
N PHE A 690 -31.51 -1.77 -24.96
CA PHE A 690 -32.76 -1.04 -25.02
C PHE A 690 -33.77 -1.52 -23.98
N LEU A 691 -33.90 -2.81 -23.74
CA LEU A 691 -34.75 -3.34 -22.66
C LEU A 691 -34.26 -2.86 -21.29
N TYR A 692 -32.95 -2.82 -21.07
CA TYR A 692 -32.37 -2.26 -19.85
C TYR A 692 -32.74 -0.77 -19.69
N TYR A 693 -32.60 0.03 -20.74
CA TYR A 693 -33.00 1.43 -20.73
C TYR A 693 -34.48 1.59 -20.35
N CYS A 694 -35.38 0.84 -20.99
CA CYS A 694 -36.83 0.86 -20.66
C CYS A 694 -37.10 0.49 -19.19
N ARG A 695 -36.41 -0.51 -18.64
CA ARG A 695 -36.50 -0.89 -17.22
C ARG A 695 -36.05 0.24 -16.29
N VAL A 696 -34.97 0.92 -16.61
CA VAL A 696 -34.50 2.08 -15.82
C VAL A 696 -35.51 3.21 -15.86
N GLN A 697 -36.09 3.53 -17.04
CA GLN A 697 -37.11 4.56 -17.16
C GLN A 697 -38.34 4.23 -16.33
N ARG A 698 -38.78 2.96 -16.32
CA ARG A 698 -39.89 2.52 -15.50
C ARG A 698 -39.61 2.62 -14.01
N PHE A 699 -38.46 2.10 -13.57
CA PHE A 699 -38.00 2.22 -12.19
C PHE A 699 -37.90 3.68 -11.75
N ALA A 700 -37.52 4.57 -12.66
CA ALA A 700 -37.41 6.00 -12.40
C ALA A 700 -38.74 6.65 -11.98
N GLN A 701 -39.86 6.09 -12.34
CA GLN A 701 -41.18 6.60 -11.97
C GLN A 701 -41.61 6.18 -10.54
N GLU A 702 -40.93 5.17 -9.94
CA GLU A 702 -41.23 4.74 -8.59
C GLU A 702 -40.72 5.77 -7.55
N PRO A 703 -41.44 6.01 -6.44
CA PRO A 703 -40.95 6.89 -5.38
C PRO A 703 -39.71 6.31 -4.69
N ALA A 704 -38.73 7.14 -4.37
CA ALA A 704 -37.56 6.73 -3.60
C ALA A 704 -37.92 6.63 -2.11
N ILE A 705 -37.46 5.57 -1.44
CA ILE A 705 -37.69 5.31 -0.02
C ILE A 705 -36.67 5.96 0.91
N SER A 706 -35.58 6.48 0.37
CA SER A 706 -34.50 7.14 1.12
C SER A 706 -33.71 8.11 0.20
N GLU A 707 -32.94 9.03 0.80
CA GLU A 707 -32.05 9.91 0.04
C GLU A 707 -30.96 9.13 -0.71
N GLU A 708 -30.39 8.10 -0.11
CA GLU A 708 -29.39 7.23 -0.74
C GLU A 708 -29.99 6.54 -1.97
N ARG A 709 -31.21 5.99 -1.85
CA ARG A 709 -31.96 5.41 -2.97
C ARG A 709 -32.23 6.44 -4.08
N GLN A 710 -32.53 7.69 -3.72
CA GLN A 710 -32.76 8.75 -4.70
C GLN A 710 -31.47 9.09 -5.45
N ARG A 711 -30.33 9.19 -4.74
CA ARG A 711 -29.01 9.43 -5.37
C ARG A 711 -28.63 8.30 -6.31
N THR A 712 -28.76 7.05 -5.84
CA THR A 712 -28.47 5.85 -6.65
C THR A 712 -29.34 5.79 -7.90
N LYS A 713 -30.63 6.09 -7.78
CA LYS A 713 -31.58 6.16 -8.88
C LYS A 713 -31.12 7.18 -9.95
N LEU A 714 -30.68 8.37 -9.55
CA LEU A 714 -30.15 9.38 -10.46
C LEU A 714 -28.90 8.90 -11.20
N ILE A 715 -28.02 8.15 -10.52
CA ILE A 715 -26.83 7.56 -11.15
C ILE A 715 -27.24 6.57 -12.25
N PHE A 716 -28.20 5.68 -11.98
CA PHE A 716 -28.66 4.72 -12.98
C PHE A 716 -29.38 5.41 -14.15
N GLN A 717 -30.18 6.45 -13.90
CA GLN A 717 -30.79 7.26 -14.95
C GLN A 717 -29.74 7.95 -15.83
N GLN A 718 -28.70 8.54 -15.25
CA GLN A 718 -27.65 9.18 -15.99
C GLN A 718 -26.89 8.19 -16.89
N ARG A 719 -26.53 7.01 -16.34
CA ARG A 719 -25.87 5.94 -17.08
C ARG A 719 -26.73 5.40 -18.22
N ALA A 720 -28.02 5.21 -17.95
CA ALA A 720 -28.96 4.74 -18.98
C ALA A 720 -29.15 5.78 -20.08
N LYS A 721 -29.15 7.07 -19.74
CA LYS A 721 -29.20 8.16 -20.71
C LYS A 721 -27.94 8.21 -21.59
N GLU A 722 -26.78 8.02 -21.00
CA GLU A 722 -25.51 7.97 -21.76
C GLU A 722 -25.48 6.76 -22.72
N LEU A 723 -25.93 5.60 -22.25
CA LEU A 723 -26.04 4.39 -23.08
C LEU A 723 -27.05 4.64 -24.23
N TYR A 724 -28.16 5.31 -23.94
CA TYR A 724 -29.17 5.64 -24.94
C TYR A 724 -28.59 6.57 -26.02
N GLU A 725 -27.94 7.67 -25.65
CA GLU A 725 -27.44 8.66 -26.63
C GLU A 725 -26.22 8.14 -27.40
N LYS A 726 -25.30 7.43 -26.76
CA LYS A 726 -24.04 6.98 -27.37
C LYS A 726 -24.16 5.68 -28.17
N GLU A 727 -25.04 4.77 -27.77
CA GLU A 727 -25.11 3.42 -28.34
C GLU A 727 -26.46 3.07 -28.91
N ILE A 728 -27.56 3.23 -28.16
CA ILE A 728 -28.88 2.74 -28.56
C ILE A 728 -29.41 3.54 -29.75
N LYS A 729 -29.52 4.85 -29.57
CA LYS A 729 -30.10 5.75 -30.57
C LYS A 729 -29.34 5.72 -31.91
N PRO A 730 -28.00 5.80 -31.96
CA PRO A 730 -27.28 5.69 -33.22
C PRO A 730 -27.47 4.36 -33.96
N GLN A 731 -27.54 3.24 -33.19
CA GLN A 731 -27.76 1.92 -33.80
C GLN A 731 -29.17 1.78 -34.37
N PHE A 732 -30.21 2.25 -33.68
CA PHE A 732 -31.54 2.29 -34.23
C PHE A 732 -31.64 3.20 -35.44
N GLN A 733 -30.99 4.36 -35.46
CA GLN A 733 -30.92 5.26 -36.61
C GLN A 733 -30.27 4.55 -37.79
N HIS A 734 -29.14 3.85 -37.60
CA HIS A 734 -28.51 3.08 -38.64
C HIS A 734 -29.41 1.96 -39.19
N ILE A 735 -30.16 1.28 -38.33
CA ILE A 735 -31.14 0.27 -38.76
C ILE A 735 -32.25 0.92 -39.60
N LEU A 736 -32.78 2.07 -39.20
CA LEU A 736 -33.79 2.78 -39.95
C LEU A 736 -33.29 3.24 -41.36
N ASP A 737 -32.01 3.60 -41.45
CA ASP A 737 -31.40 3.97 -42.75
C ASP A 737 -31.11 2.79 -43.67
N THR A 738 -31.03 1.58 -43.13
CA THR A 738 -30.55 0.40 -43.87
C THR A 738 -31.58 -0.74 -43.97
N CYS A 739 -32.67 -0.68 -43.20
CA CYS A 739 -33.68 -1.74 -43.21
C CYS A 739 -34.44 -1.83 -44.54
N PRO A 740 -34.98 -2.99 -44.89
CA PRO A 740 -35.93 -3.10 -45.99
C PRO A 740 -37.16 -2.29 -45.74
N VAL A 741 -37.66 -1.56 -46.75
CA VAL A 741 -38.92 -0.82 -46.71
C VAL A 741 -39.87 -1.40 -47.76
N ILE A 742 -41.06 -1.75 -47.32
CA ILE A 742 -42.10 -2.36 -48.18
C ILE A 742 -43.11 -1.28 -48.54
N SER A 743 -43.32 -1.10 -49.85
CA SER A 743 -44.30 -0.17 -50.42
C SER A 743 -45.02 -0.82 -51.59
N CYS A 744 -46.34 -0.86 -51.59
CA CYS A 744 -47.18 -1.48 -52.62
C CYS A 744 -46.76 -2.90 -52.96
N GLY A 745 -46.32 -3.71 -51.96
CA GLY A 745 -45.84 -5.10 -52.14
C GLY A 745 -44.43 -5.26 -52.70
N ALA A 746 -43.76 -4.15 -53.03
CA ALA A 746 -42.34 -4.16 -53.44
C ALA A 746 -41.44 -3.94 -52.25
N VAL A 747 -40.32 -4.66 -52.18
CA VAL A 747 -39.29 -4.46 -51.19
C VAL A 747 -38.25 -3.49 -51.76
N LEU A 748 -38.02 -2.36 -51.06
CA LEU A 748 -37.11 -1.29 -51.44
C LEU A 748 -36.07 -1.13 -50.31
N SER A 749 -34.91 -0.55 -50.61
CA SER A 749 -34.00 -0.09 -49.58
C SER A 749 -34.47 1.28 -49.05
N ALA A 750 -34.19 1.57 -47.79
CA ALA A 750 -34.55 2.87 -47.19
C ALA A 750 -33.95 4.07 -47.99
N SER A 751 -32.78 3.92 -48.58
CA SER A 751 -32.10 4.90 -49.45
C SER A 751 -32.84 5.17 -50.75
N GLN A 752 -33.71 4.24 -51.23
CA GLN A 752 -34.49 4.40 -52.49
C GLN A 752 -35.76 5.25 -52.29
N ILE A 753 -36.18 5.45 -51.07
CA ILE A 753 -37.42 6.15 -50.73
C ILE A 753 -37.25 7.67 -50.70
N GLY A 754 -36.03 8.11 -50.53
CA GLY A 754 -35.71 9.54 -50.31
C GLY A 754 -36.25 10.07 -48.99
N THR A 755 -35.49 10.84 -48.30
CA THR A 755 -35.89 11.49 -47.04
C THR A 755 -36.88 12.65 -47.26
#